data_064fc1144a62997bcacb9f0e5dfff389
#
_entry.id   064fc1144a62997bcacb9f0e5dfff389
#
_cell.length_a   1.000
_cell.length_b   1.000
_cell.length_c   1.000
_cell.angle_alpha   90.00
_cell.angle_beta   90.00
_cell.angle_gamma   90.00
#
_symmetry.space_group_name_H-M   'P 1'
#
loop_
_entity.id
_entity.type
_entity.pdbx_description
1 polymer ?
#
loop_
_entity_poly.entity_id
_entity_poly.type
_entity_poly.pdbx_seq_one_letter_code
_entity_poly.pdbx_strand_id
1 'polypeptide(L)'
;MLHRLLLRHGRWTRRQRASDAAQLPSTHACGLLHKSLVLLASPALSRCSGRSAGGGAMGEADATVRKVRNIGIVAHIDAGKTTTTERMLFYAGVTKRVGDVDSGTTTTDFMKEEADRGITIQSAAVSLRWRDHSINLIDTPGHVDFTVEVERAMRVVDGVVALFDASAGVQAQSYMVLQQSRKYQAPLLAFLNKMDKYNADFSLSVNSIRTKLQLEPLLLQIPLHAEDGSFAGVVDVIEQVACCFAGDHGLQVRRTDLSNLSAPPMSKGDGGSAANHELAHVVRSMRKARHNLVTLLTAADDALSEALIEQLDATDGDEAEAERRLSTAVLRAAVRRSVLHPPRDGPPLIPLLCGASRRDQGVQPLLDAVTYYLPSPSDRQLTGLTKGGIPVPLPPASASPTVPTVALAFKVMHMMHPDKGQRLPLVFVRVYSGKIIPRMRLDNNSRQKSEVIDKLYVMHANHPVEVPHLEAGQIGAAFLTHTYTGDTLFSQPSQHLLQAKQRVRRGDVKEEVHTLEGISTPPAVISFSIEAATRNQVELLKNALAELSREDPSLRFRENEQGALMVSGMGELHLEIIMSRLANEYQVKCRLLRAIIEYRETIRATQSVERHLCLLNDLPYAECSLELRPLLQNGEHCDLKDQCRFRIDSAFEEEFLSVGRQRQCGGFSSGARMTDVRSAKEELRILAVSFQSAMEACMQLGPLAGLPMHGVEAVLTYFRKTAGSQLQEKSMSHVARSVLLSVLKGTRQDDLALLEPMMEVEVHLPDPTYIGNVVSSLNEHHALTVDLQEDGRSVTAVVAMRNSIRYTMELRKAVKGHANMFVKLHNYRVVEEKAVLTRILKNLGIVN
;
A
#
# COMPACT_ATOMS: atom_id res chain seq x y z
N MET A 1 -38.27 22.33 -4.24
CA MET A 1 -38.71 23.46 -3.35
C MET A 1 -37.58 23.83 -2.39
N LEU A 2 -36.94 22.88 -1.72
CA LEU A 2 -35.73 23.11 -0.92
C LEU A 2 -34.65 23.84 -1.72
N HIS A 3 -34.41 23.43 -2.96
CA HIS A 3 -33.49 24.06 -3.91
C HIS A 3 -33.91 25.54 -4.22
N ARG A 4 -35.20 25.88 -4.22
CA ARG A 4 -35.70 27.26 -4.41
C ARG A 4 -35.68 28.09 -3.14
N LEU A 5 -35.78 27.49 -1.94
CA LEU A 5 -35.65 28.17 -0.64
C LEU A 5 -34.19 28.52 -0.31
N LEU A 6 -33.29 27.62 -0.58
CA LEU A 6 -31.84 27.88 -0.48
C LEU A 6 -31.40 28.98 -1.48
N LEU A 7 -32.10 29.09 -2.62
CA LEU A 7 -31.89 30.17 -3.60
C LEU A 7 -32.46 31.53 -3.14
N ARG A 8 -33.50 31.55 -2.30
CA ARG A 8 -34.10 32.82 -1.79
C ARG A 8 -33.25 33.43 -0.66
N HIS A 9 -32.69 32.66 0.23
CA HIS A 9 -31.83 33.21 1.30
C HIS A 9 -30.47 33.73 0.80
N GLY A 10 -29.93 33.19 -0.28
CA GLY A 10 -28.73 33.74 -0.92
C GLY A 10 -28.92 35.10 -1.64
N ARG A 11 -30.16 35.53 -1.85
CA ARG A 11 -30.44 36.85 -2.44
C ARG A 11 -30.44 38.02 -1.41
N TRP A 12 -30.55 37.74 -0.13
CA TRP A 12 -30.57 38.80 0.89
C TRP A 12 -29.20 39.38 1.21
N THR A 13 -28.16 38.60 1.10
CA THR A 13 -26.78 39.08 1.33
C THR A 13 -26.18 39.88 0.17
N ARG A 14 -26.83 39.89 -1.00
CA ARG A 14 -26.37 40.68 -2.17
C ARG A 14 -26.89 42.14 -2.20
N ARG A 15 -27.87 42.52 -1.38
CA ARG A 15 -28.42 43.91 -1.40
C ARG A 15 -27.62 44.93 -0.61
N GLN A 16 -26.68 44.51 0.23
CA GLN A 16 -25.84 45.44 1.02
C GLN A 16 -24.47 45.75 0.39
N ARG A 17 -24.12 45.18 -0.79
CA ARG A 17 -22.84 45.45 -1.48
C ARG A 17 -23.00 46.07 -2.88
N ALA A 18 -24.17 46.60 -3.21
CA ALA A 18 -24.44 47.13 -4.56
C ALA A 18 -24.52 48.66 -4.61
N SER A 19 -24.00 49.40 -3.62
CA SER A 19 -24.00 50.86 -3.60
C SER A 19 -22.69 51.54 -4.02
N ASP A 20 -21.61 50.78 -4.32
CA ASP A 20 -20.33 51.40 -4.62
C ASP A 20 -19.65 50.87 -5.91
N ALA A 21 -20.37 50.84 -7.02
CA ALA A 21 -19.73 50.67 -8.33
C ALA A 21 -20.60 51.26 -9.44
N ALA A 22 -20.56 52.55 -9.55
CA ALA A 22 -20.98 53.26 -10.77
C ALA A 22 -19.80 54.02 -11.36
N GLN A 23 -19.67 53.91 -12.71
CA GLN A 23 -18.80 54.63 -13.61
C GLN A 23 -17.53 53.91 -14.08
N LEU A 24 -17.64 53.35 -15.28
CA LEU A 24 -16.65 53.48 -16.34
C LEU A 24 -17.24 53.13 -17.71
N PRO A 25 -16.92 53.83 -18.79
CA PRO A 25 -17.56 53.75 -20.10
C PRO A 25 -16.87 52.71 -21.02
N SER A 26 -17.71 52.27 -21.99
CA SER A 26 -17.36 51.46 -23.15
C SER A 26 -16.36 52.12 -24.10
N THR A 27 -15.40 51.32 -24.66
CA THR A 27 -15.08 51.39 -26.10
C THR A 27 -14.40 50.11 -26.59
N HIS A 28 -14.76 49.81 -27.84
CA HIS A 28 -14.27 48.75 -28.72
C HIS A 28 -12.76 48.77 -28.98
N ALA A 29 -12.14 47.62 -29.19
CA ALA A 29 -11.46 47.19 -30.44
C ALA A 29 -10.62 45.91 -30.23
N CYS A 30 -11.01 44.85 -30.91
CA CYS A 30 -10.32 44.07 -31.95
C CYS A 30 -8.86 43.63 -31.69
N GLY A 31 -8.67 42.32 -31.64
CA GLY A 31 -7.68 41.69 -32.52
C GLY A 31 -6.30 41.30 -31.95
N LEU A 32 -6.07 40.00 -31.96
CA LEU A 32 -4.77 39.35 -32.17
C LEU A 32 -3.64 39.68 -31.15
N LEU A 33 -3.36 38.66 -30.33
CA LEU A 33 -2.00 38.14 -30.11
C LEU A 33 -1.99 37.12 -28.96
N HIS A 34 -2.16 35.87 -29.32
CA HIS A 34 -1.87 34.75 -28.44
C HIS A 34 -0.46 34.28 -28.74
N LYS A 35 0.51 34.66 -27.92
CA LYS A 35 1.76 33.95 -27.62
C LYS A 35 2.61 34.72 -26.63
N SER A 36 3.10 33.99 -25.63
CA SER A 36 4.20 34.42 -24.76
C SER A 36 3.83 35.36 -23.61
N LEU A 37 3.51 34.76 -22.44
CA LEU A 37 3.86 35.38 -21.14
C LEU A 37 3.64 34.34 -20.02
N VAL A 38 4.56 33.39 -19.93
CA VAL A 38 4.84 32.62 -18.70
C VAL A 38 6.33 32.76 -18.46
N LEU A 39 6.71 33.84 -17.82
CA LEU A 39 7.99 34.00 -17.12
C LEU A 39 7.96 35.34 -16.39
N LEU A 40 8.40 35.33 -15.13
CA LEU A 40 8.75 36.50 -14.29
C LEU A 40 7.61 37.12 -13.46
N ALA A 41 7.43 36.53 -12.26
CA ALA A 41 7.10 37.35 -11.08
C ALA A 41 8.05 36.94 -9.97
N SER A 42 9.20 37.59 -9.90
CA SER A 42 10.04 37.66 -8.71
C SER A 42 9.51 38.78 -7.84
N PRO A 43 9.30 38.63 -6.54
CA PRO A 43 9.04 39.75 -5.65
C PRO A 43 10.34 40.39 -5.27
N ALA A 44 10.35 41.71 -5.44
CA ALA A 44 11.43 42.60 -5.06
C ALA A 44 11.72 42.58 -3.56
N LEU A 45 13.00 42.53 -3.24
CA LEU A 45 13.60 42.73 -1.95
C LEU A 45 13.25 44.10 -1.35
N SER A 46 12.55 44.12 -0.22
CA SER A 46 12.66 45.27 0.70
C SER A 46 13.60 44.84 1.83
N ARG A 47 14.74 45.57 1.87
CA ARG A 47 15.70 45.49 2.97
C ARG A 47 15.10 46.14 4.22
N CYS A 48 15.00 45.35 5.30
CA CYS A 48 15.04 45.86 6.65
C CYS A 48 16.08 45.10 7.43
N SER A 49 17.05 45.85 7.88
CA SER A 49 18.15 45.41 8.74
C SER A 49 17.69 45.05 10.13
N GLY A 50 18.09 43.87 10.60
CA GLY A 50 17.95 43.48 11.99
C GLY A 50 18.64 42.13 12.21
N ARG A 51 19.85 42.16 12.74
CA ARG A 51 20.65 41.00 13.11
C ARG A 51 19.94 40.14 14.15
N SER A 52 19.69 38.87 13.85
CA SER A 52 19.85 37.74 14.80
C SER A 52 20.19 36.48 14.01
N ALA A 53 21.26 35.84 14.43
CA ALA A 53 21.90 34.72 13.75
C ALA A 53 21.13 33.40 13.97
N GLY A 54 21.00 32.59 12.93
CA GLY A 54 21.10 31.14 13.04
C GLY A 54 19.82 30.31 13.01
N GLY A 55 18.60 30.87 12.73
CA GLY A 55 17.37 30.07 12.76
C GLY A 55 16.51 29.97 11.48
N GLY A 56 16.81 30.76 10.45
CA GLY A 56 15.88 30.99 9.36
C GLY A 56 15.77 29.89 8.27
N ALA A 57 16.84 29.17 7.98
CA ALA A 57 16.86 28.22 6.85
C ALA A 57 16.25 26.83 7.18
N MET A 58 16.25 26.43 8.45
CA MET A 58 15.60 25.17 8.86
C MET A 58 14.07 25.26 8.89
N GLY A 59 13.49 26.43 9.13
CA GLY A 59 12.04 26.60 9.25
C GLY A 59 11.27 26.58 7.92
N GLU A 60 11.86 27.08 6.82
CA GLU A 60 11.18 27.10 5.51
C GLU A 60 11.14 25.75 4.83
N ALA A 61 12.21 24.96 4.92
CA ALA A 61 12.27 23.60 4.37
C ALA A 61 11.26 22.65 5.05
N ASP A 62 11.09 22.76 6.37
CA ASP A 62 10.11 21.97 7.10
C ASP A 62 8.66 22.40 6.83
N ALA A 63 8.42 23.69 6.58
CA ALA A 63 7.11 24.21 6.22
C ALA A 63 6.61 23.66 4.87
N THR A 64 7.52 23.42 3.92
CA THR A 64 7.20 22.84 2.61
C THR A 64 6.78 21.37 2.75
N VAL A 65 7.49 20.58 3.55
CA VAL A 65 7.18 19.16 3.77
C VAL A 65 5.81 18.98 4.44
N ARG A 66 5.41 19.86 5.35
CA ARG A 66 4.09 19.85 6.01
C ARG A 66 2.92 20.05 5.04
N LYS A 67 3.14 20.67 3.90
CA LYS A 67 2.15 20.91 2.86
C LYS A 67 2.06 19.77 1.81
N VAL A 68 2.90 18.76 1.92
CA VAL A 68 2.83 17.57 1.06
C VAL A 68 1.83 16.57 1.61
N ARG A 69 1.07 15.93 0.72
CA ARG A 69 0.19 14.79 1.01
C ARG A 69 0.45 13.68 0.00
N ASN A 70 0.97 12.55 0.44
CA ASN A 70 1.11 11.36 -0.38
C ASN A 70 -0.06 10.45 -0.06
N ILE A 71 -0.99 10.31 -0.97
CA ILE A 71 -2.22 9.55 -0.75
C ILE A 71 -2.37 8.42 -1.75
N GLY A 72 -2.89 7.28 -1.28
CA GLY A 72 -3.37 6.20 -2.11
C GLY A 72 -4.88 6.20 -2.17
N ILE A 73 -5.46 5.98 -3.35
CA ILE A 73 -6.88 5.70 -3.47
C ILE A 73 -7.07 4.21 -3.62
N VAL A 74 -7.89 3.65 -2.75
CA VAL A 74 -8.19 2.22 -2.71
C VAL A 74 -9.69 2.01 -2.71
N ALA A 75 -10.14 1.01 -3.40
CA ALA A 75 -11.55 0.72 -3.54
C ALA A 75 -11.77 -0.73 -3.96
N HIS A 76 -12.97 -1.23 -3.70
CA HIS A 76 -13.48 -2.39 -4.40
C HIS A 76 -13.64 -2.12 -5.92
N ILE A 77 -13.63 -3.18 -6.73
CA ILE A 77 -13.93 -3.09 -8.16
C ILE A 77 -15.27 -2.38 -8.35
N ASP A 78 -15.36 -1.50 -9.33
CA ASP A 78 -16.55 -0.70 -9.64
C ASP A 78 -17.03 0.25 -8.52
N ALA A 79 -16.31 0.48 -7.43
CA ALA A 79 -16.70 1.50 -6.45
C ALA A 79 -16.52 2.95 -6.95
N GLY A 80 -15.99 3.13 -8.16
CA GLY A 80 -15.77 4.44 -8.78
C GLY A 80 -14.45 5.09 -8.48
N LYS A 81 -13.39 4.27 -8.26
CA LYS A 81 -12.04 4.72 -7.97
C LYS A 81 -11.49 5.65 -9.06
N THR A 82 -11.35 5.15 -10.29
CA THR A 82 -10.83 5.92 -11.43
C THR A 82 -11.67 7.16 -11.70
N THR A 83 -13.01 7.05 -11.62
CA THR A 83 -13.91 8.20 -11.77
C THR A 83 -13.63 9.28 -10.73
N THR A 84 -13.41 8.90 -9.45
CA THR A 84 -13.10 9.86 -8.38
C THR A 84 -11.73 10.50 -8.60
N THR A 85 -10.73 9.72 -9.03
CA THR A 85 -9.39 10.18 -9.38
C THR A 85 -9.45 11.22 -10.51
N GLU A 86 -10.15 10.93 -11.60
CA GLU A 86 -10.31 11.85 -12.74
C GLU A 86 -10.99 13.17 -12.33
N ARG A 87 -12.01 13.11 -11.44
CA ARG A 87 -12.63 14.32 -10.87
C ARG A 87 -11.68 15.14 -10.02
N MET A 88 -10.83 14.46 -9.19
CA MET A 88 -9.80 15.15 -8.41
C MET A 88 -8.79 15.89 -9.31
N LEU A 89 -8.35 15.24 -10.40
CA LEU A 89 -7.43 15.83 -11.38
C LEU A 89 -8.06 17.03 -12.09
N PHE A 90 -9.31 16.92 -12.47
CA PHE A 90 -10.07 18.00 -13.12
C PHE A 90 -10.20 19.22 -12.20
N TYR A 91 -10.66 19.02 -10.94
CA TYR A 91 -10.82 20.12 -9.99
C TYR A 91 -9.50 20.77 -9.58
N ALA A 92 -8.41 20.01 -9.58
CA ALA A 92 -7.06 20.54 -9.37
C ALA A 92 -6.46 21.24 -10.60
N GLY A 93 -7.17 21.24 -11.74
CA GLY A 93 -6.72 21.89 -12.97
C GLY A 93 -5.61 21.15 -13.72
N VAL A 94 -5.35 19.89 -13.37
CA VAL A 94 -4.35 19.03 -14.06
C VAL A 94 -4.87 18.65 -15.45
N THR A 95 -6.15 18.33 -15.54
CA THR A 95 -6.82 17.98 -16.81
C THR A 95 -7.84 19.05 -17.19
N LYS A 96 -7.99 19.32 -18.48
CA LYS A 96 -8.97 20.29 -19.01
C LYS A 96 -10.34 19.65 -19.25
N ARG A 97 -10.41 18.37 -19.36
CA ARG A 97 -11.61 17.57 -19.57
C ARG A 97 -11.69 16.48 -18.53
N VAL A 98 -12.88 16.11 -18.17
CA VAL A 98 -13.10 14.99 -17.27
C VAL A 98 -12.98 13.70 -18.06
N GLY A 99 -12.06 12.82 -17.66
CA GLY A 99 -11.97 11.48 -18.23
C GLY A 99 -13.16 10.61 -17.81
N ASP A 100 -13.59 9.73 -18.70
CA ASP A 100 -14.66 8.77 -18.44
C ASP A 100 -14.17 7.35 -18.74
N VAL A 101 -14.41 6.44 -17.80
CA VAL A 101 -13.98 5.04 -17.87
C VAL A 101 -14.70 4.32 -19.00
N ASP A 102 -16.01 4.57 -19.14
CA ASP A 102 -16.87 3.90 -20.14
C ASP A 102 -16.44 4.25 -21.59
N SER A 103 -15.84 5.43 -21.80
CA SER A 103 -15.32 5.87 -23.09
C SER A 103 -13.81 5.67 -23.30
N GLY A 104 -13.11 5.13 -22.30
CA GLY A 104 -11.66 4.90 -22.35
C GLY A 104 -10.82 6.19 -22.47
N THR A 105 -11.34 7.33 -21.98
CA THR A 105 -10.66 8.64 -22.08
C THR A 105 -9.99 9.08 -20.79
N THR A 106 -9.80 8.15 -19.84
CA THR A 106 -9.18 8.40 -18.54
C THR A 106 -7.70 8.73 -18.68
N THR A 107 -7.22 9.59 -17.81
CA THR A 107 -5.80 10.00 -17.75
C THR A 107 -4.96 8.99 -16.99
N THR A 108 -5.54 8.34 -16.00
CA THR A 108 -4.84 7.41 -15.10
C THR A 108 -4.73 6.00 -15.65
N ASP A 109 -5.73 5.52 -16.38
CA ASP A 109 -5.71 4.22 -17.04
C ASP A 109 -5.13 4.40 -18.46
N PHE A 110 -3.81 4.44 -18.57
CA PHE A 110 -3.09 4.79 -19.79
C PHE A 110 -2.73 3.57 -20.66
N MET A 111 -2.87 2.36 -20.13
CA MET A 111 -2.66 1.14 -20.89
C MET A 111 -3.88 0.80 -21.73
N LYS A 112 -3.63 0.27 -22.93
CA LYS A 112 -4.72 -0.20 -23.79
C LYS A 112 -5.57 -1.28 -23.12
N GLU A 113 -4.90 -2.17 -22.39
CA GLU A 113 -5.51 -3.27 -21.64
C GLU A 113 -6.41 -2.76 -20.49
N GLU A 114 -6.08 -1.62 -19.89
CA GLU A 114 -6.91 -0.94 -18.88
C GLU A 114 -8.15 -0.33 -19.51
N ALA A 115 -7.97 0.40 -20.60
CA ALA A 115 -9.07 1.04 -21.34
C ALA A 115 -10.05 0.01 -21.92
N ASP A 116 -9.54 -1.09 -22.50
CA ASP A 116 -10.37 -2.14 -23.11
C ASP A 116 -11.19 -2.93 -22.07
N ARG A 117 -10.69 -3.04 -20.83
CA ARG A 117 -11.32 -3.82 -19.75
C ARG A 117 -12.03 -2.97 -18.69
N GLY A 118 -11.80 -1.66 -18.67
CA GLY A 118 -12.34 -0.74 -17.67
C GLY A 118 -11.82 -0.95 -16.25
N ILE A 119 -10.63 -1.55 -16.11
CA ILE A 119 -10.00 -1.81 -14.80
C ILE A 119 -8.57 -1.27 -14.76
N THR A 120 -8.19 -0.67 -13.64
CA THR A 120 -6.80 -0.26 -13.42
C THR A 120 -5.93 -1.50 -13.15
N ILE A 121 -4.83 -1.64 -13.87
CA ILE A 121 -3.87 -2.74 -13.79
C ILE A 121 -2.60 -2.30 -13.08
N GLN A 122 -2.05 -1.16 -13.50
CA GLN A 122 -0.85 -0.58 -12.90
C GLN A 122 -1.18 0.65 -12.07
N SER A 123 -0.48 0.81 -10.95
CA SER A 123 -0.61 2.03 -10.15
C SER A 123 -0.12 3.25 -10.93
N ALA A 124 -0.96 4.27 -11.06
CA ALA A 124 -0.61 5.55 -11.64
C ALA A 124 -0.26 6.56 -10.55
N ALA A 125 0.88 7.25 -10.70
CA ALA A 125 1.27 8.31 -9.78
C ALA A 125 1.06 9.67 -10.48
N VAL A 126 0.26 10.54 -9.87
CA VAL A 126 -0.03 11.86 -10.40
C VAL A 126 0.13 12.90 -9.29
N SER A 127 0.85 13.98 -9.59
CA SER A 127 0.99 15.10 -8.68
C SER A 127 0.01 16.21 -9.05
N LEU A 128 -0.72 16.71 -8.06
CA LEU A 128 -1.69 17.78 -8.20
C LEU A 128 -1.52 18.83 -7.09
N ARG A 129 -2.02 20.02 -7.33
CA ARG A 129 -2.06 21.09 -6.32
C ARG A 129 -3.50 21.40 -5.94
N TRP A 130 -3.75 21.40 -4.65
CA TRP A 130 -5.04 21.81 -4.12
C TRP A 130 -4.85 22.85 -3.03
N ARG A 131 -5.38 24.07 -3.27
CA ARG A 131 -5.09 25.25 -2.43
C ARG A 131 -3.57 25.47 -2.32
N ASP A 132 -3.01 25.41 -1.12
CA ASP A 132 -1.57 25.60 -0.84
C ASP A 132 -0.82 24.28 -0.60
N HIS A 133 -1.49 23.13 -0.83
CA HIS A 133 -0.92 21.79 -0.64
C HIS A 133 -0.53 21.15 -1.99
N SER A 134 0.56 20.39 -1.94
CA SER A 134 0.96 19.47 -3.01
C SER A 134 0.48 18.06 -2.66
N ILE A 135 -0.36 17.49 -3.50
CA ILE A 135 -0.89 16.15 -3.30
C ILE A 135 -0.29 15.24 -4.36
N ASN A 136 0.43 14.20 -3.92
CA ASN A 136 0.85 13.11 -4.77
C ASN A 136 -0.16 11.97 -4.59
N LEU A 137 -0.92 11.74 -5.63
CA LEU A 137 -1.97 10.74 -5.65
C LEU A 137 -1.46 9.51 -6.36
N ILE A 138 -1.60 8.34 -5.71
CA ILE A 138 -1.30 7.04 -6.29
C ILE A 138 -2.62 6.30 -6.45
N ASP A 139 -3.03 6.13 -7.70
CA ASP A 139 -4.18 5.32 -8.06
C ASP A 139 -3.78 3.85 -8.06
N THR A 140 -4.49 3.00 -7.30
CA THR A 140 -4.12 1.59 -7.13
C THR A 140 -5.09 0.67 -7.86
N PRO A 141 -4.65 -0.50 -8.35
CA PRO A 141 -5.56 -1.50 -8.88
C PRO A 141 -6.59 -1.96 -7.84
N GLY A 142 -7.79 -2.28 -8.30
CA GLY A 142 -8.83 -2.88 -7.46
C GLY A 142 -8.88 -4.40 -7.51
N HIS A 143 -8.17 -5.05 -8.45
CA HIS A 143 -8.24 -6.50 -8.66
C HIS A 143 -7.19 -7.26 -7.83
N VAL A 144 -7.56 -8.45 -7.33
CA VAL A 144 -6.71 -9.26 -6.44
C VAL A 144 -5.40 -9.70 -7.10
N ASP A 145 -5.40 -9.99 -8.41
CA ASP A 145 -4.20 -10.40 -9.14
C ASP A 145 -3.11 -9.32 -9.14
N PHE A 146 -3.48 -8.06 -8.84
CA PHE A 146 -2.57 -6.92 -8.76
C PHE A 146 -2.29 -6.45 -7.33
N THR A 147 -2.48 -7.32 -6.34
CA THR A 147 -2.23 -7.03 -4.91
C THR A 147 -0.82 -6.48 -4.66
N VAL A 148 0.17 -6.93 -5.43
CA VAL A 148 1.56 -6.45 -5.34
C VAL A 148 1.67 -4.97 -5.71
N GLU A 149 0.91 -4.50 -6.71
CA GLU A 149 0.85 -3.07 -7.06
C GLU A 149 0.24 -2.24 -5.93
N VAL A 150 -0.81 -2.77 -5.26
CA VAL A 150 -1.40 -2.13 -4.09
C VAL A 150 -0.38 -2.08 -2.93
N GLU A 151 0.35 -3.15 -2.66
CA GLU A 151 1.40 -3.16 -1.61
C GLU A 151 2.51 -2.16 -1.89
N ARG A 152 2.93 -2.02 -3.15
CA ARG A 152 3.92 -1.01 -3.57
C ARG A 152 3.41 0.41 -3.28
N ALA A 153 2.17 0.69 -3.66
CA ALA A 153 1.54 1.97 -3.41
C ALA A 153 1.44 2.26 -1.91
N MET A 154 0.95 1.29 -1.13
CA MET A 154 0.81 1.42 0.33
C MET A 154 2.13 1.70 1.04
N ARG A 155 3.25 1.21 0.52
CA ARG A 155 4.59 1.45 1.10
C ARG A 155 5.03 2.91 0.97
N VAL A 156 4.54 3.63 -0.01
CA VAL A 156 4.98 4.98 -0.35
C VAL A 156 3.96 6.07 -0.08
N VAL A 157 2.76 5.73 0.38
CA VAL A 157 1.75 6.71 0.78
C VAL A 157 1.81 7.00 2.28
N ASP A 158 1.39 8.20 2.66
CA ASP A 158 1.28 8.60 4.07
C ASP A 158 -0.13 8.39 4.60
N GLY A 159 -1.14 8.50 3.74
CA GLY A 159 -2.53 8.28 4.09
C GLY A 159 -3.31 7.66 2.93
N VAL A 160 -4.47 7.12 3.20
CA VAL A 160 -5.28 6.35 2.25
C VAL A 160 -6.71 6.88 2.22
N VAL A 161 -7.25 7.05 1.02
CA VAL A 161 -8.66 7.32 0.78
C VAL A 161 -9.33 6.00 0.37
N ALA A 162 -10.18 5.48 1.23
CA ALA A 162 -10.94 4.25 1.00
C ALA A 162 -12.33 4.59 0.46
N LEU A 163 -12.62 4.17 -0.78
CA LEU A 163 -13.92 4.37 -1.39
C LEU A 163 -14.82 3.15 -1.16
N PHE A 164 -16.06 3.41 -0.78
CA PHE A 164 -17.10 2.41 -0.63
C PHE A 164 -18.28 2.73 -1.53
N ASP A 165 -18.92 1.72 -2.11
CA ASP A 165 -20.16 1.88 -2.86
C ASP A 165 -21.34 1.95 -1.87
N ALA A 166 -22.05 3.08 -1.83
CA ALA A 166 -23.18 3.29 -0.93
C ALA A 166 -24.35 2.31 -1.16
N SER A 167 -24.40 1.66 -2.32
CA SER A 167 -25.42 0.68 -2.65
C SER A 167 -25.09 -0.75 -2.19
N ALA A 168 -23.81 -1.04 -1.95
CA ALA A 168 -23.31 -2.38 -1.62
C ALA A 168 -22.69 -2.45 -0.21
N GLY A 169 -22.27 -1.31 0.35
CA GLY A 169 -21.57 -1.25 1.63
C GLY A 169 -20.18 -1.86 1.56
N VAL A 170 -19.73 -2.45 2.66
CA VAL A 170 -18.42 -3.11 2.75
C VAL A 170 -18.47 -4.50 2.10
N GLN A 171 -17.56 -4.71 1.17
CA GLN A 171 -17.35 -5.98 0.46
C GLN A 171 -16.02 -6.60 0.87
N ALA A 172 -15.76 -7.87 0.53
CA ALA A 172 -14.59 -8.61 0.96
C ALA A 172 -13.26 -7.97 0.54
N GLN A 173 -13.19 -7.38 -0.65
CA GLN A 173 -12.00 -6.65 -1.08
C GLN A 173 -11.71 -5.43 -0.20
N SER A 174 -12.74 -4.76 0.32
CA SER A 174 -12.57 -3.64 1.25
C SER A 174 -11.84 -4.08 2.52
N TYR A 175 -12.08 -5.30 2.99
CA TYR A 175 -11.38 -5.88 4.14
C TYR A 175 -9.88 -6.11 3.84
N MET A 176 -9.56 -6.65 2.65
CA MET A 176 -8.17 -6.87 2.23
C MET A 176 -7.38 -5.56 2.18
N VAL A 177 -7.97 -4.53 1.58
CA VAL A 177 -7.39 -3.19 1.50
C VAL A 177 -7.15 -2.60 2.90
N LEU A 178 -8.10 -2.79 3.82
CA LEU A 178 -7.96 -2.35 5.21
C LEU A 178 -6.82 -3.09 5.91
N GLN A 179 -6.68 -4.40 5.70
CA GLN A 179 -5.56 -5.16 6.27
C GLN A 179 -4.21 -4.68 5.76
N GLN A 180 -4.11 -4.36 4.48
CA GLN A 180 -2.89 -3.76 3.91
C GLN A 180 -2.59 -2.40 4.51
N SER A 181 -3.61 -1.53 4.66
CA SER A 181 -3.45 -0.24 5.32
C SER A 181 -2.97 -0.39 6.77
N ARG A 182 -3.53 -1.34 7.52
CA ARG A 182 -3.09 -1.66 8.89
C ARG A 182 -1.65 -2.19 8.94
N LYS A 183 -1.26 -3.05 8.00
CA LYS A 183 0.12 -3.57 7.87
C LYS A 183 1.14 -2.43 7.76
N TYR A 184 0.82 -1.40 6.97
CA TYR A 184 1.67 -0.23 6.76
C TYR A 184 1.35 0.94 7.69
N GLN A 185 0.43 0.77 8.65
CA GLN A 185 -0.01 1.81 9.60
C GLN A 185 -0.41 3.12 8.90
N ALA A 186 -1.00 3.04 7.71
CA ALA A 186 -1.43 4.20 6.95
C ALA A 186 -2.83 4.66 7.41
N PRO A 187 -2.99 5.89 7.90
CA PRO A 187 -4.29 6.42 8.30
C PRO A 187 -5.29 6.44 7.15
N LEU A 188 -6.55 6.17 7.47
CA LEU A 188 -7.65 6.04 6.52
C LEU A 188 -8.60 7.23 6.56
N LEU A 189 -9.10 7.61 5.39
CA LEU A 189 -10.24 8.51 5.17
C LEU A 189 -11.27 7.75 4.33
N ALA A 190 -12.50 7.62 4.80
CA ALA A 190 -13.56 6.91 4.10
C ALA A 190 -14.41 7.86 3.23
N PHE A 191 -14.74 7.42 2.03
CA PHE A 191 -15.64 8.14 1.13
C PHE A 191 -16.72 7.20 0.60
N LEU A 192 -17.98 7.44 0.97
CA LEU A 192 -19.15 6.74 0.43
C LEU A 192 -19.51 7.34 -0.91
N ASN A 193 -19.15 6.64 -1.97
CA ASN A 193 -19.44 7.04 -3.36
C ASN A 193 -20.75 6.46 -3.85
N LYS A 194 -21.24 6.96 -4.98
CA LYS A 194 -22.46 6.53 -5.67
C LYS A 194 -23.74 6.74 -4.85
N MET A 195 -23.79 7.82 -4.07
CA MET A 195 -25.00 8.24 -3.35
C MET A 195 -26.17 8.59 -4.27
N ASP A 196 -25.92 8.73 -5.58
CA ASP A 196 -26.92 8.97 -6.64
C ASP A 196 -27.61 7.70 -7.12
N LYS A 197 -27.21 6.51 -6.71
CA LYS A 197 -27.87 5.27 -7.06
C LYS A 197 -29.21 5.12 -6.34
N TYR A 198 -30.17 4.52 -7.00
CA TYR A 198 -31.50 4.26 -6.47
C TYR A 198 -31.51 3.45 -5.15
N ASN A 199 -30.60 2.50 -5.04
CA ASN A 199 -30.47 1.62 -3.85
C ASN A 199 -29.36 2.05 -2.90
N ALA A 200 -28.87 3.29 -2.98
CA ALA A 200 -27.88 3.81 -2.06
C ALA A 200 -28.50 4.02 -0.67
N ASP A 201 -27.87 3.43 0.35
CA ASP A 201 -28.25 3.59 1.75
C ASP A 201 -27.04 3.99 2.59
N PHE A 202 -27.08 5.23 3.07
CA PHE A 202 -26.04 5.80 3.91
C PHE A 202 -25.92 5.07 5.25
N SER A 203 -27.06 4.80 5.91
CA SER A 203 -27.09 4.20 7.24
C SER A 203 -26.63 2.75 7.23
N LEU A 204 -27.07 1.98 6.23
CA LEU A 204 -26.63 0.61 6.02
C LEU A 204 -25.13 0.57 5.76
N SER A 205 -24.60 1.46 4.93
CA SER A 205 -23.17 1.53 4.62
C SER A 205 -22.32 1.89 5.84
N VAL A 206 -22.76 2.87 6.65
CA VAL A 206 -22.11 3.25 7.91
C VAL A 206 -22.09 2.06 8.89
N ASN A 207 -23.22 1.37 9.06
CA ASN A 207 -23.30 0.18 9.91
C ASN A 207 -22.41 -0.96 9.40
N SER A 208 -22.34 -1.16 8.08
CA SER A 208 -21.48 -2.16 7.46
C SER A 208 -19.98 -1.88 7.75
N ILE A 209 -19.55 -0.61 7.73
CA ILE A 209 -18.19 -0.23 8.13
C ILE A 209 -17.94 -0.56 9.60
N ARG A 210 -18.90 -0.23 10.48
CA ARG A 210 -18.78 -0.49 11.93
C ARG A 210 -18.69 -1.97 12.24
N THR A 211 -19.59 -2.78 11.68
CA THR A 211 -19.71 -4.21 11.99
C THR A 211 -18.66 -5.07 11.29
N LYS A 212 -18.47 -4.88 9.99
CA LYS A 212 -17.58 -5.73 9.18
C LYS A 212 -16.10 -5.32 9.31
N LEU A 213 -15.78 -4.03 9.36
CA LEU A 213 -14.40 -3.55 9.45
C LEU A 213 -13.94 -3.27 10.87
N GLN A 214 -14.86 -3.29 11.85
CA GLN A 214 -14.56 -2.94 13.26
C GLN A 214 -13.88 -1.56 13.37
N LEU A 215 -14.38 -0.60 12.59
CA LEU A 215 -13.98 0.81 12.61
C LEU A 215 -15.17 1.65 13.06
N GLU A 216 -14.92 2.72 13.82
CA GLU A 216 -15.99 3.65 14.19
C GLU A 216 -15.97 4.87 13.25
N PRO A 217 -17.02 5.04 12.42
CA PRO A 217 -17.10 6.16 11.48
C PRO A 217 -17.37 7.50 12.16
N LEU A 218 -16.46 8.45 11.97
CA LEU A 218 -16.67 9.86 12.32
C LEU A 218 -17.42 10.54 11.17
N LEU A 219 -18.71 10.79 11.34
CA LEU A 219 -19.55 11.40 10.32
C LEU A 219 -19.19 12.87 10.14
N LEU A 220 -18.30 13.18 9.19
CA LEU A 220 -17.96 14.56 8.84
C LEU A 220 -18.99 15.18 7.91
N GLN A 221 -19.68 14.34 7.15
CA GLN A 221 -20.75 14.72 6.23
C GLN A 221 -21.95 13.79 6.36
N ILE A 222 -23.11 14.32 6.13
CA ILE A 222 -24.35 13.56 5.94
C ILE A 222 -24.98 13.92 4.59
N PRO A 223 -25.67 12.98 3.91
CA PRO A 223 -26.26 13.23 2.62
C PRO A 223 -27.44 14.20 2.72
N LEU A 224 -27.57 15.06 1.72
CA LEU A 224 -28.73 15.92 1.50
C LEU A 224 -29.51 15.38 0.32
N HIS A 225 -30.80 15.09 0.53
CA HIS A 225 -31.70 14.61 -0.51
C HIS A 225 -32.65 15.73 -0.95
N ALA A 226 -33.10 15.66 -2.19
CA ALA A 226 -34.17 16.51 -2.74
C ALA A 226 -35.55 15.93 -2.42
N GLU A 227 -36.62 16.66 -2.71
CA GLU A 227 -38.03 16.24 -2.47
C GLU A 227 -38.39 14.90 -3.18
N ASP A 228 -37.74 14.60 -4.27
CA ASP A 228 -37.87 13.33 -5.03
C ASP A 228 -37.05 12.18 -4.46
N GLY A 229 -36.35 12.38 -3.35
CA GLY A 229 -35.41 11.42 -2.72
C GLY A 229 -34.06 11.31 -3.42
N SER A 230 -33.82 12.06 -4.50
CA SER A 230 -32.52 12.05 -5.19
C SER A 230 -31.45 12.76 -4.36
N PHE A 231 -30.19 12.33 -4.55
CA PHE A 231 -29.05 12.96 -3.89
C PHE A 231 -28.80 14.37 -4.41
N ALA A 232 -28.92 15.37 -3.56
CA ALA A 232 -28.83 16.79 -3.93
C ALA A 232 -27.51 17.45 -3.49
N GLY A 233 -26.82 16.86 -2.54
CA GLY A 233 -25.58 17.41 -2.00
C GLY A 233 -25.20 16.81 -0.65
N VAL A 234 -24.37 17.52 0.09
CA VAL A 234 -23.88 17.08 1.41
C VAL A 234 -24.03 18.19 2.45
N VAL A 235 -24.20 17.81 3.70
CA VAL A 235 -24.13 18.71 4.84
C VAL A 235 -22.84 18.46 5.60
N ASP A 236 -21.99 19.46 5.68
CA ASP A 236 -20.78 19.43 6.50
C ASP A 236 -21.14 19.61 7.97
N VAL A 237 -20.82 18.62 8.79
CA VAL A 237 -21.17 18.56 10.21
C VAL A 237 -20.27 19.49 11.05
N ILE A 238 -19.02 19.66 10.64
CA ILE A 238 -18.04 20.51 11.35
C ILE A 238 -18.30 21.99 11.05
N GLU A 239 -18.46 22.34 9.77
CA GLU A 239 -18.74 23.73 9.36
C GLU A 239 -20.22 24.12 9.51
N GLN A 240 -21.10 23.15 9.71
CA GLN A 240 -22.56 23.33 9.79
C GLN A 240 -23.15 24.00 8.54
N VAL A 241 -22.66 23.57 7.37
CA VAL A 241 -22.99 24.15 6.07
C VAL A 241 -23.56 23.09 5.14
N ALA A 242 -24.68 23.38 4.49
CA ALA A 242 -25.15 22.57 3.38
C ALA A 242 -24.47 22.98 2.07
N CYS A 243 -23.90 22.01 1.37
CA CYS A 243 -23.19 22.17 0.10
C CYS A 243 -24.00 21.51 -1.02
N CYS A 244 -24.51 22.32 -1.96
CA CYS A 244 -25.15 21.85 -3.18
C CYS A 244 -24.25 22.15 -4.37
N PHE A 245 -24.09 21.18 -5.26
CA PHE A 245 -23.21 21.27 -6.42
C PHE A 245 -24.05 21.65 -7.66
N ALA A 246 -23.64 22.67 -8.39
CA ALA A 246 -24.36 23.22 -9.52
C ALA A 246 -23.41 23.67 -10.64
N GLY A 247 -23.97 23.94 -11.82
CA GLY A 247 -23.18 24.30 -13.00
C GLY A 247 -22.55 23.11 -13.69
N ASP A 248 -21.80 23.39 -14.76
CA ASP A 248 -21.08 22.37 -15.50
C ASP A 248 -20.04 21.70 -14.58
N HIS A 249 -20.06 20.38 -14.51
CA HIS A 249 -19.19 19.56 -13.67
C HIS A 249 -19.16 19.97 -12.19
N GLY A 250 -20.27 20.46 -11.62
CA GLY A 250 -20.34 20.80 -10.19
C GLY A 250 -19.35 21.88 -9.71
N LEU A 251 -18.84 22.72 -10.63
CA LEU A 251 -17.85 23.75 -10.31
C LEU A 251 -18.41 24.85 -9.39
N GLN A 252 -19.72 25.05 -9.38
CA GLN A 252 -20.37 26.02 -8.51
C GLN A 252 -20.87 25.34 -7.25
N VAL A 253 -20.10 25.41 -6.18
CA VAL A 253 -20.51 24.92 -4.85
C VAL A 253 -21.29 26.02 -4.15
N ARG A 254 -22.62 25.81 -4.00
CA ARG A 254 -23.48 26.71 -3.22
C ARG A 254 -23.47 26.27 -1.78
N ARG A 255 -23.05 27.17 -0.89
CA ARG A 255 -22.93 26.93 0.55
C ARG A 255 -24.04 27.68 1.28
N THR A 256 -24.80 26.98 2.11
CA THR A 256 -25.84 27.55 2.97
C THR A 256 -25.52 27.28 4.41
N ASP A 257 -25.36 28.32 5.21
CA ASP A 257 -25.09 28.22 6.65
C ASP A 257 -26.34 27.72 7.39
N LEU A 258 -26.17 26.66 8.17
CA LEU A 258 -27.21 26.04 8.99
C LEU A 258 -27.00 26.31 10.51
N SER A 259 -25.90 26.93 10.89
CA SER A 259 -25.51 27.13 12.29
C SER A 259 -26.55 27.94 13.10
N ASN A 260 -27.09 28.99 12.49
CA ASN A 260 -28.01 29.94 13.14
C ASN A 260 -29.50 29.61 12.92
N LEU A 261 -29.81 28.51 12.20
CA LEU A 261 -31.18 28.13 11.96
C LEU A 261 -31.74 27.39 13.18
N SER A 262 -32.64 28.04 13.92
CA SER A 262 -33.42 27.36 14.95
C SER A 262 -34.36 26.38 14.26
N ALA A 263 -34.36 25.11 14.70
CA ALA A 263 -35.38 24.16 14.24
C ALA A 263 -36.74 24.69 14.70
N PRO A 264 -37.69 24.97 13.79
CA PRO A 264 -39.01 25.46 14.22
C PRO A 264 -39.65 24.42 15.15
N PRO A 265 -40.31 24.85 16.25
CA PRO A 265 -40.99 23.94 17.15
C PRO A 265 -42.04 23.15 16.36
N MET A 266 -42.19 21.88 16.65
CA MET A 266 -43.27 21.05 16.07
C MET A 266 -44.62 21.46 16.70
N SER A 267 -45.22 22.54 16.26
CA SER A 267 -46.61 22.84 16.56
C SER A 267 -47.52 21.95 15.72
N LYS A 268 -48.27 21.06 16.38
CA LYS A 268 -49.36 20.34 15.77
C LYS A 268 -50.45 21.38 15.42
N GLY A 269 -50.45 21.94 14.23
CA GLY A 269 -51.60 22.74 13.90
C GLY A 269 -51.42 23.87 12.88
N ASP A 270 -50.27 24.26 12.43
CA ASP A 270 -50.14 25.31 11.43
C ASP A 270 -49.56 24.79 10.11
N GLY A 271 -50.20 25.11 9.00
CA GLY A 271 -49.81 24.75 7.62
C GLY A 271 -48.44 25.32 7.19
N GLY A 272 -47.42 24.98 7.93
CA GLY A 272 -46.02 25.22 7.56
C GLY A 272 -45.70 24.53 6.27
N SER A 273 -45.19 25.25 5.27
CA SER A 273 -44.79 24.71 3.97
C SER A 273 -43.90 23.46 4.18
N ALA A 274 -44.15 22.40 3.41
CA ALA A 274 -43.37 21.15 3.41
C ALA A 274 -41.86 21.40 3.42
N ALA A 275 -41.39 22.46 2.78
CA ALA A 275 -40.02 22.92 2.74
C ALA A 275 -39.43 23.32 4.12
N ASN A 276 -40.27 23.86 5.03
CA ASN A 276 -39.80 24.19 6.40
C ASN A 276 -39.62 22.93 7.27
N HIS A 277 -40.44 21.89 7.02
CA HIS A 277 -40.29 20.60 7.69
C HIS A 277 -39.01 19.85 7.27
N GLU A 278 -38.67 19.87 5.98
CA GLU A 278 -37.42 19.25 5.48
C GLU A 278 -36.18 19.97 6.00
N LEU A 279 -36.18 21.31 5.97
CA LEU A 279 -35.07 22.09 6.53
C LEU A 279 -34.89 21.81 8.03
N ALA A 280 -35.97 21.75 8.80
CA ALA A 280 -35.94 21.39 10.21
C ALA A 280 -35.45 19.96 10.45
N HIS A 281 -35.76 19.02 9.56
CA HIS A 281 -35.23 17.65 9.61
C HIS A 281 -33.71 17.61 9.35
N VAL A 282 -33.23 18.32 8.33
CA VAL A 282 -31.80 18.41 8.00
C VAL A 282 -31.01 19.02 9.15
N VAL A 283 -31.48 20.14 9.75
CA VAL A 283 -30.84 20.79 10.91
C VAL A 283 -30.79 19.86 12.11
N ARG A 284 -31.87 19.12 12.40
CA ARG A 284 -31.88 18.15 13.51
C ARG A 284 -30.91 17.00 13.25
N SER A 285 -30.87 16.45 12.05
CA SER A 285 -29.96 15.37 11.66
C SER A 285 -28.50 15.82 11.76
N MET A 286 -28.19 17.04 11.31
CA MET A 286 -26.86 17.65 11.43
C MET A 286 -26.46 17.83 12.90
N ARG A 287 -27.33 18.36 13.75
CA ARG A 287 -27.03 18.54 15.18
C ARG A 287 -26.79 17.21 15.88
N LYS A 288 -27.61 16.18 15.57
CA LYS A 288 -27.42 14.83 16.12
C LYS A 288 -26.08 14.24 15.65
N ALA A 289 -25.73 14.39 14.38
CA ALA A 289 -24.45 13.92 13.86
C ALA A 289 -23.26 14.66 14.50
N ARG A 290 -23.41 16.00 14.74
CA ARG A 290 -22.37 16.79 15.41
C ARG A 290 -22.20 16.40 16.88
N HIS A 291 -23.28 16.20 17.62
CA HIS A 291 -23.23 15.70 18.99
C HIS A 291 -22.52 14.36 19.07
N ASN A 292 -22.89 13.39 18.22
CA ASN A 292 -22.22 12.10 18.15
C ASN A 292 -20.72 12.23 17.78
N LEU A 293 -20.39 13.13 16.85
CA LEU A 293 -19.02 13.41 16.46
C LEU A 293 -18.20 13.94 17.65
N VAL A 294 -18.73 14.93 18.38
CA VAL A 294 -18.07 15.52 19.57
C VAL A 294 -17.89 14.47 20.66
N THR A 295 -18.94 13.68 20.95
CA THR A 295 -18.88 12.60 21.95
C THR A 295 -17.80 11.56 21.63
N LEU A 296 -17.69 11.12 20.37
CA LEU A 296 -16.66 10.16 19.96
C LEU A 296 -15.25 10.77 20.03
N LEU A 297 -15.12 12.03 19.65
CA LEU A 297 -13.83 12.71 19.67
C LEU A 297 -13.35 13.03 21.08
N THR A 298 -14.25 13.44 22.01
CA THR A 298 -13.88 13.68 23.42
C THR A 298 -13.44 12.40 24.13
N ALA A 299 -14.00 11.26 23.76
CA ALA A 299 -13.52 9.97 24.27
C ALA A 299 -12.10 9.60 23.77
N ALA A 300 -11.63 10.20 22.66
CA ALA A 300 -10.37 9.85 22.02
C ALA A 300 -9.29 10.94 22.09
N ASP A 301 -9.63 12.17 22.45
CA ASP A 301 -8.75 13.35 22.40
C ASP A 301 -8.89 14.24 23.64
N ASP A 302 -7.91 14.14 24.52
CA ASP A 302 -7.89 14.88 25.80
C ASP A 302 -7.96 16.41 25.60
N ALA A 303 -7.30 16.94 24.57
CA ALA A 303 -7.28 18.39 24.29
C ALA A 303 -8.67 18.92 23.86
N LEU A 304 -9.49 18.09 23.20
CA LEU A 304 -10.87 18.46 22.89
C LEU A 304 -11.74 18.38 24.15
N SER A 305 -11.49 17.38 25.01
CA SER A 305 -12.20 17.26 26.28
C SER A 305 -11.98 18.48 27.17
N GLU A 306 -10.73 18.96 27.28
CA GLU A 306 -10.38 20.19 27.99
C GLU A 306 -11.10 21.40 27.39
N ALA A 307 -11.06 21.55 26.05
CA ALA A 307 -11.73 22.68 25.38
C ALA A 307 -13.27 22.63 25.56
N LEU A 308 -13.88 21.44 25.63
CA LEU A 308 -15.32 21.31 25.88
C LEU A 308 -15.66 21.66 27.31
N ILE A 309 -14.86 21.27 28.30
CA ILE A 309 -15.04 21.63 29.72
C ILE A 309 -14.98 23.14 29.89
N GLU A 310 -14.01 23.84 29.28
CA GLU A 310 -13.92 25.29 29.29
C GLU A 310 -15.19 25.96 28.73
N GLN A 311 -15.78 25.39 27.66
CA GLN A 311 -17.03 25.91 27.10
C GLN A 311 -18.24 25.57 27.97
N LEU A 312 -18.28 24.42 28.62
CA LEU A 312 -19.33 24.04 29.57
C LEU A 312 -19.37 25.00 30.79
N ASP A 313 -18.20 25.32 31.32
CA ASP A 313 -18.07 26.30 32.40
C ASP A 313 -18.54 27.71 31.98
N ALA A 314 -18.28 28.09 30.72
CA ALA A 314 -18.69 29.38 30.15
C ALA A 314 -20.18 29.43 29.75
N THR A 315 -20.89 28.28 29.76
CA THR A 315 -22.32 28.17 29.39
C THR A 315 -23.21 27.71 30.54
N ASP A 316 -22.73 27.81 31.77
CA ASP A 316 -23.45 27.36 32.97
C ASP A 316 -23.95 25.89 32.87
N GLY A 317 -23.20 25.03 32.15
CA GLY A 317 -23.51 23.62 31.99
C GLY A 317 -24.44 23.27 30.80
N ASP A 318 -24.78 24.21 29.93
CA ASP A 318 -25.55 23.92 28.72
C ASP A 318 -24.64 23.25 27.68
N GLU A 319 -24.71 21.93 27.61
CA GLU A 319 -23.92 21.08 26.72
C GLU A 319 -24.16 21.41 25.23
N ALA A 320 -25.41 21.66 24.83
CA ALA A 320 -25.75 21.95 23.45
C ALA A 320 -25.20 23.32 22.99
N GLU A 321 -25.11 24.28 23.90
CA GLU A 321 -24.51 25.58 23.63
C GLU A 321 -22.98 25.52 23.68
N ALA A 322 -22.41 24.75 24.59
CA ALA A 322 -20.97 24.51 24.68
C ALA A 322 -20.45 23.86 23.38
N GLU A 323 -21.12 22.80 22.88
CA GLU A 323 -20.79 22.17 21.59
C GLU A 323 -20.89 23.15 20.42
N ARG A 324 -21.87 24.05 20.41
CA ARG A 324 -22.01 25.06 19.35
C ARG A 324 -20.86 26.07 19.34
N ARG A 325 -20.31 26.40 20.51
CA ARG A 325 -19.20 27.34 20.65
C ARG A 325 -17.84 26.74 20.27
N LEU A 326 -17.73 25.41 20.20
CA LEU A 326 -16.50 24.79 19.72
C LEU A 326 -16.17 25.25 18.28
N SER A 327 -14.99 25.85 18.14
CA SER A 327 -14.57 26.36 16.84
C SER A 327 -14.27 25.23 15.82
N THR A 328 -14.52 25.49 14.56
CA THR A 328 -14.21 24.58 13.45
C THR A 328 -12.73 24.15 13.45
N ALA A 329 -11.83 25.06 13.84
CA ALA A 329 -10.39 24.77 13.88
C ALA A 329 -10.06 23.75 14.97
N VAL A 330 -10.68 23.85 16.17
CA VAL A 330 -10.48 22.90 17.27
C VAL A 330 -10.99 21.52 16.88
N LEU A 331 -12.19 21.42 16.30
CA LEU A 331 -12.76 20.15 15.86
C LEU A 331 -11.93 19.49 14.74
N ARG A 332 -11.47 20.28 13.75
CA ARG A 332 -10.58 19.75 12.69
C ARG A 332 -9.27 19.23 13.28
N ALA A 333 -8.69 19.94 14.24
CA ALA A 333 -7.47 19.51 14.92
C ALA A 333 -7.69 18.21 15.72
N ALA A 334 -8.84 18.07 16.41
CA ALA A 334 -9.20 16.85 17.13
C ALA A 334 -9.37 15.65 16.19
N VAL A 335 -10.13 15.82 15.08
CA VAL A 335 -10.25 14.77 14.05
C VAL A 335 -8.87 14.34 13.52
N ARG A 336 -7.99 15.32 13.20
CA ARG A 336 -6.65 15.02 12.71
C ARG A 336 -5.83 14.24 13.75
N ARG A 337 -5.85 14.64 15.03
CA ARG A 337 -5.13 13.93 16.11
C ARG A 337 -5.64 12.50 16.26
N SER A 338 -6.97 12.30 16.26
CA SER A 338 -7.57 10.96 16.34
C SER A 338 -7.22 10.05 15.15
N VAL A 339 -7.03 10.63 13.97
CA VAL A 339 -6.59 9.89 12.76
C VAL A 339 -5.11 9.52 12.84
N LEU A 340 -4.27 10.41 13.35
CA LEU A 340 -2.83 10.19 13.47
C LEU A 340 -2.47 9.28 14.64
N HIS A 341 -3.22 9.38 15.73
CA HIS A 341 -3.02 8.64 16.97
C HIS A 341 -4.32 7.95 17.37
N PRO A 342 -4.62 6.79 16.77
CA PRO A 342 -5.85 6.06 17.10
C PRO A 342 -5.89 5.71 18.60
N PRO A 343 -7.08 5.72 19.22
CA PRO A 343 -7.24 5.39 20.63
C PRO A 343 -6.69 4.01 20.95
N ARG A 344 -6.09 3.84 22.13
CA ARG A 344 -5.54 2.55 22.59
C ARG A 344 -6.63 1.57 22.95
N ASP A 345 -7.71 2.09 23.52
CA ASP A 345 -8.88 1.33 23.99
C ASP A 345 -10.07 1.68 23.09
N GLY A 346 -10.55 0.73 22.31
CA GLY A 346 -11.69 0.90 21.41
C GLY A 346 -11.37 0.76 19.92
N PRO A 347 -12.41 0.80 19.06
CA PRO A 347 -12.23 0.70 17.62
C PRO A 347 -11.56 1.97 17.07
N PRO A 348 -10.67 1.82 16.07
CA PRO A 348 -10.06 2.97 15.41
C PRO A 348 -11.12 3.88 14.77
N LEU A 349 -10.96 5.19 14.92
CA LEU A 349 -11.85 6.19 14.35
C LEU A 349 -11.48 6.44 12.89
N ILE A 350 -12.50 6.50 12.01
CA ILE A 350 -12.31 6.79 10.58
C ILE A 350 -13.18 7.97 10.14
N PRO A 351 -12.61 9.08 9.66
CA PRO A 351 -13.38 10.18 9.08
C PRO A 351 -14.15 9.70 7.85
N LEU A 352 -15.44 10.00 7.79
CA LEU A 352 -16.36 9.57 6.76
C LEU A 352 -16.98 10.76 6.04
N LEU A 353 -16.86 10.75 4.71
CA LEU A 353 -17.51 11.68 3.79
C LEU A 353 -18.39 10.92 2.81
N CYS A 354 -19.25 11.62 2.08
CA CYS A 354 -20.12 11.02 1.07
C CYS A 354 -20.24 11.88 -0.18
N GLY A 355 -20.59 11.24 -1.30
CA GLY A 355 -20.75 11.93 -2.58
C GLY A 355 -21.16 11.03 -3.73
N ALA A 356 -21.20 11.60 -4.92
CA ALA A 356 -21.50 10.92 -6.18
C ALA A 356 -20.52 11.42 -7.26
N SER A 357 -19.38 10.77 -7.37
CA SER A 357 -18.29 11.20 -8.27
C SER A 357 -18.74 11.27 -9.73
N ARG A 358 -19.61 10.35 -10.18
CA ARG A 358 -20.16 10.36 -11.55
C ARG A 358 -21.05 11.59 -11.82
N ARG A 359 -21.68 12.13 -10.77
CA ARG A 359 -22.52 13.33 -10.83
C ARG A 359 -21.76 14.61 -10.46
N ASP A 360 -20.44 14.53 -10.35
CA ASP A 360 -19.59 15.69 -9.99
C ASP A 360 -19.94 16.30 -8.62
N GLN A 361 -20.33 15.47 -7.64
CA GLN A 361 -20.79 15.89 -6.32
C GLN A 361 -19.94 15.31 -5.21
N GLY A 362 -19.44 16.17 -4.28
CA GLY A 362 -18.75 15.76 -3.06
C GLY A 362 -17.23 15.59 -3.19
N VAL A 363 -16.64 15.71 -4.38
CA VAL A 363 -15.18 15.49 -4.57
C VAL A 363 -14.34 16.68 -4.10
N GLN A 364 -14.81 17.92 -4.25
CA GLN A 364 -14.09 19.09 -3.72
C GLN A 364 -13.96 19.06 -2.18
N PRO A 365 -15.03 18.76 -1.40
CA PRO A 365 -14.90 18.53 0.04
C PRO A 365 -13.97 17.36 0.38
N LEU A 366 -13.90 16.31 -0.45
CA LEU A 366 -12.96 15.21 -0.26
C LEU A 366 -11.51 15.68 -0.39
N LEU A 367 -11.19 16.51 -1.38
CA LEU A 367 -9.85 17.13 -1.52
C LEU A 367 -9.51 18.02 -0.31
N ASP A 368 -10.49 18.77 0.21
CA ASP A 368 -10.33 19.54 1.44
C ASP A 368 -10.03 18.63 2.64
N ALA A 369 -10.76 17.54 2.80
CA ALA A 369 -10.57 16.56 3.88
C ALA A 369 -9.18 15.89 3.81
N VAL A 370 -8.68 15.56 2.63
CA VAL A 370 -7.32 15.08 2.42
C VAL A 370 -6.29 16.05 2.99
N THR A 371 -6.44 17.35 2.74
CA THR A 371 -5.49 18.35 3.25
C THR A 371 -5.60 18.56 4.76
N TYR A 372 -6.81 18.48 5.33
CA TYR A 372 -7.04 18.72 6.75
C TYR A 372 -6.70 17.53 7.63
N TYR A 373 -7.03 16.31 7.23
CA TYR A 373 -7.05 15.15 8.13
C TYR A 373 -5.93 14.14 7.86
N LEU A 374 -5.51 13.94 6.61
CA LEU A 374 -4.45 13.00 6.33
C LEU A 374 -3.06 13.55 6.67
N PRO A 375 -2.12 12.67 7.07
CA PRO A 375 -0.78 13.08 7.49
C PRO A 375 0.05 13.68 6.36
N SER A 376 1.00 14.53 6.75
CA SER A 376 2.14 14.90 5.94
C SER A 376 3.30 13.93 6.18
N PRO A 377 4.33 13.91 5.33
CA PRO A 377 5.51 13.08 5.55
C PRO A 377 6.23 13.33 6.88
N SER A 378 6.10 14.54 7.47
CA SER A 378 6.68 14.89 8.77
C SER A 378 5.90 14.35 9.96
N ASP A 379 4.64 13.97 9.79
CA ASP A 379 3.80 13.44 10.88
C ASP A 379 4.04 11.94 11.14
N ARG A 380 4.75 11.26 10.23
CA ARG A 380 5.00 9.82 10.32
C ARG A 380 6.44 9.52 10.72
N GLN A 381 6.63 8.74 11.77
CA GLN A 381 7.91 8.14 12.10
C GLN A 381 8.03 6.77 11.40
N LEU A 382 8.85 6.72 10.38
CA LEU A 382 9.13 5.50 9.64
C LEU A 382 10.43 4.86 10.13
N THR A 383 10.53 3.55 9.99
CA THR A 383 11.72 2.77 10.36
C THR A 383 12.43 2.24 9.12
N GLY A 384 13.75 2.21 9.18
CA GLY A 384 14.60 1.50 8.26
C GLY A 384 15.33 0.38 8.98
N LEU A 385 16.14 -0.37 8.25
CA LEU A 385 16.93 -1.48 8.79
C LEU A 385 18.42 -1.12 8.76
N THR A 386 19.15 -1.47 9.80
CA THR A 386 20.62 -1.44 9.79
C THR A 386 21.18 -2.55 8.91
N LYS A 387 22.48 -2.56 8.66
CA LYS A 387 23.17 -3.68 7.96
C LYS A 387 22.92 -5.04 8.61
N GLY A 388 22.54 -5.06 9.90
CA GLY A 388 22.22 -6.26 10.65
C GLY A 388 20.73 -6.58 10.76
N GLY A 389 19.86 -5.90 10.00
CA GLY A 389 18.43 -6.15 10.05
C GLY A 389 17.72 -5.59 11.29
N ILE A 390 18.38 -4.76 12.11
CA ILE A 390 17.76 -4.15 13.29
C ILE A 390 16.96 -2.91 12.84
N PRO A 391 15.70 -2.75 13.26
CA PRO A 391 14.92 -1.58 12.93
C PRO A 391 15.45 -0.31 13.62
N VAL A 392 15.63 0.76 12.86
CA VAL A 392 16.11 2.07 13.33
C VAL A 392 15.22 3.16 12.75
N PRO A 393 14.86 4.20 13.51
CA PRO A 393 14.07 5.30 12.99
C PRO A 393 14.79 6.01 11.83
N LEU A 394 14.05 6.34 10.79
CA LEU A 394 14.55 7.16 9.68
C LEU A 394 14.92 8.58 10.16
N PRO A 395 15.88 9.23 9.49
CA PRO A 395 16.08 10.65 9.69
C PRO A 395 14.78 11.43 9.46
N PRO A 396 14.57 12.54 10.16
CA PRO A 396 13.35 13.34 9.98
C PRO A 396 13.20 13.76 8.52
N ALA A 397 11.96 13.84 8.05
CA ALA A 397 11.61 14.29 6.71
C ALA A 397 11.94 15.78 6.59
N SER A 398 13.19 16.11 6.34
CA SER A 398 13.71 17.47 6.18
C SER A 398 14.48 17.59 4.86
N ALA A 399 14.26 18.66 4.13
CA ALA A 399 14.97 18.96 2.89
C ALA A 399 16.34 19.63 3.12
N SER A 400 16.82 19.67 4.36
CA SER A 400 18.11 20.27 4.70
C SER A 400 19.27 19.52 4.03
N PRO A 401 20.23 20.22 3.42
CA PRO A 401 21.39 19.59 2.78
C PRO A 401 22.34 18.88 3.77
N THR A 402 22.13 19.07 5.06
CA THR A 402 22.91 18.41 6.13
C THR A 402 22.37 17.03 6.50
N VAL A 403 21.15 16.69 6.09
CA VAL A 403 20.51 15.42 6.36
C VAL A 403 20.86 14.42 5.26
N PRO A 404 21.18 13.14 5.58
CA PRO A 404 21.40 12.11 4.58
C PRO A 404 20.17 11.93 3.71
N THR A 405 20.39 11.79 2.40
CA THR A 405 19.30 11.47 1.47
C THR A 405 19.01 10.00 1.53
N VAL A 406 17.75 9.66 1.82
CA VAL A 406 17.21 8.29 1.79
C VAL A 406 15.99 8.28 0.88
N ALA A 407 16.01 7.41 -0.12
CA ALA A 407 14.91 7.26 -1.06
C ALA A 407 14.63 5.78 -1.35
N LEU A 408 13.38 5.46 -1.64
CA LEU A 408 12.92 4.12 -2.03
C LEU A 408 12.53 4.13 -3.50
N ALA A 409 13.09 3.22 -4.27
CA ALA A 409 12.64 2.90 -5.61
C ALA A 409 11.43 1.96 -5.52
N PHE A 410 10.23 2.47 -5.77
CA PHE A 410 9.01 1.67 -5.55
C PHE A 410 8.35 1.15 -6.82
N LYS A 411 8.67 1.72 -7.97
CA LYS A 411 8.16 1.29 -9.27
C LYS A 411 9.19 1.52 -10.36
N VAL A 412 9.28 0.62 -11.31
CA VAL A 412 10.10 0.74 -12.52
C VAL A 412 9.18 0.59 -13.73
N MET A 413 9.36 1.43 -14.73
CA MET A 413 8.69 1.34 -16.03
C MET A 413 9.71 1.56 -17.15
N HIS A 414 9.67 0.78 -18.23
CA HIS A 414 10.51 1.05 -19.40
C HIS A 414 9.81 2.05 -20.33
N MET A 415 10.41 3.21 -20.49
CA MET A 415 9.90 4.29 -21.34
C MET A 415 10.96 4.75 -22.35
N MET A 416 10.50 5.37 -23.42
CA MET A 416 11.42 6.03 -24.37
C MET A 416 12.09 7.23 -23.70
N HIS A 417 13.43 7.20 -23.65
CA HIS A 417 14.19 8.32 -23.11
C HIS A 417 14.06 9.52 -24.04
N PRO A 418 13.65 10.71 -23.52
CA PRO A 418 13.38 11.88 -24.38
C PRO A 418 14.55 12.27 -25.28
N ASP A 419 15.79 12.22 -24.76
CA ASP A 419 16.98 12.69 -25.48
C ASP A 419 17.71 11.57 -26.24
N LYS A 420 17.60 10.30 -25.80
CA LYS A 420 18.38 9.17 -26.35
C LYS A 420 17.63 8.34 -27.38
N GLY A 421 16.30 8.48 -27.44
CA GLY A 421 15.45 7.69 -28.34
C GLY A 421 15.53 6.18 -28.12
N GLN A 422 15.99 5.74 -26.95
CA GLN A 422 16.08 4.34 -26.52
C GLN A 422 15.10 4.07 -25.39
N ARG A 423 14.57 2.86 -25.33
CA ARG A 423 13.74 2.40 -24.21
C ARG A 423 14.64 2.13 -23.02
N LEU A 424 14.47 2.91 -21.94
CA LEU A 424 15.26 2.83 -20.73
C LEU A 424 14.35 2.72 -19.49
N PRO A 425 14.81 2.09 -18.41
CA PRO A 425 14.04 2.00 -17.18
C PRO A 425 13.96 3.36 -16.49
N LEU A 426 12.75 3.89 -16.38
CA LEU A 426 12.38 5.02 -15.54
C LEU A 426 11.99 4.50 -14.17
N VAL A 427 12.75 4.87 -13.15
CA VAL A 427 12.57 4.43 -11.76
C VAL A 427 11.85 5.52 -10.99
N PHE A 428 10.70 5.17 -10.42
CA PHE A 428 9.94 6.04 -9.52
C PHE A 428 10.52 5.94 -8.12
N VAL A 429 10.81 7.09 -7.53
CA VAL A 429 11.43 7.19 -6.22
C VAL A 429 10.60 8.06 -5.29
N ARG A 430 10.47 7.64 -4.03
CA ARG A 430 10.00 8.46 -2.94
C ARG A 430 11.18 8.90 -2.09
N VAL A 431 11.35 10.20 -1.88
CA VAL A 431 12.37 10.77 -1.01
C VAL A 431 11.83 10.82 0.42
N TYR A 432 12.46 10.11 1.36
CA TYR A 432 12.08 10.12 2.78
C TYR A 432 12.81 11.19 3.57
N SER A 433 14.08 11.41 3.28
CA SER A 433 14.89 12.46 3.92
C SER A 433 15.88 13.06 2.93
N GLY A 434 16.34 14.26 3.21
CA GLY A 434 17.29 14.98 2.37
C GLY A 434 16.68 15.52 1.07
N LYS A 435 17.53 15.71 0.07
CA LYS A 435 17.18 16.30 -1.22
C LYS A 435 17.95 15.61 -2.34
N ILE A 436 17.28 15.29 -3.45
CA ILE A 436 17.90 14.76 -4.65
C ILE A 436 18.03 15.88 -5.68
N ILE A 437 19.21 16.02 -6.28
CA ILE A 437 19.50 16.99 -7.33
C ILE A 437 20.14 16.28 -8.55
N PRO A 438 20.02 16.84 -9.76
CA PRO A 438 20.72 16.32 -10.94
C PRO A 438 22.23 16.23 -10.71
N ARG A 439 22.87 15.26 -11.33
CA ARG A 439 24.30 14.90 -11.21
C ARG A 439 24.72 14.39 -9.80
N MET A 440 23.75 14.16 -8.93
CA MET A 440 24.01 13.53 -7.63
C MET A 440 24.30 12.04 -7.81
N ARG A 441 25.28 11.53 -7.06
CA ARG A 441 25.56 10.10 -6.96
C ARG A 441 24.71 9.49 -5.85
N LEU A 442 23.96 8.47 -6.18
CA LEU A 442 23.20 7.64 -5.25
C LEU A 442 23.81 6.26 -5.16
N ASP A 443 23.99 5.79 -3.95
CA ASP A 443 24.46 4.44 -3.65
C ASP A 443 23.22 3.53 -3.44
N ASN A 444 23.11 2.49 -4.25
CA ASN A 444 22.09 1.45 -4.10
C ASN A 444 22.64 0.41 -3.11
N ASN A 445 22.23 0.53 -1.86
CA ASN A 445 22.72 -0.35 -0.79
C ASN A 445 22.22 -1.79 -0.95
N SER A 446 21.04 -1.98 -1.53
CA SER A 446 20.46 -3.31 -1.78
C SER A 446 21.28 -4.13 -2.78
N ARG A 447 21.92 -3.47 -3.75
CA ARG A 447 22.69 -4.11 -4.84
C ARG A 447 24.17 -3.79 -4.83
N GLN A 448 24.63 -2.98 -3.89
CA GLN A 448 26.03 -2.54 -3.77
C GLN A 448 26.56 -1.88 -5.05
N LYS A 449 25.71 -1.11 -5.72
CA LYS A 449 26.05 -0.35 -6.92
C LYS A 449 25.76 1.13 -6.72
N SER A 450 26.48 1.99 -7.44
CA SER A 450 26.24 3.42 -7.41
C SER A 450 25.83 3.91 -8.80
N GLU A 451 24.86 4.81 -8.83
CA GLU A 451 24.37 5.43 -10.05
C GLU A 451 24.38 6.97 -9.93
N VAL A 452 24.54 7.64 -11.05
CA VAL A 452 24.47 9.11 -11.12
C VAL A 452 23.16 9.48 -11.81
N ILE A 453 22.41 10.36 -11.17
CA ILE A 453 21.16 10.88 -11.74
C ILE A 453 21.50 11.93 -12.80
N ASP A 454 20.99 11.74 -14.01
CA ASP A 454 21.13 12.72 -15.09
C ASP A 454 20.07 13.83 -14.94
N LYS A 455 18.82 13.49 -15.02
CA LYS A 455 17.66 14.37 -14.90
C LYS A 455 16.62 13.79 -13.94
N LEU A 456 15.84 14.66 -13.34
CA LEU A 456 14.75 14.34 -12.44
C LEU A 456 13.41 14.72 -13.06
N TYR A 457 12.42 13.90 -12.86
CA TYR A 457 11.08 14.08 -13.41
C TYR A 457 10.02 13.97 -12.32
N VAL A 458 8.93 14.72 -12.48
CA VAL A 458 7.65 14.48 -11.82
C VAL A 458 6.67 13.99 -12.87
N MET A 459 5.92 12.95 -12.55
CA MET A 459 5.00 12.36 -13.50
C MET A 459 3.62 12.99 -13.42
N HIS A 460 3.06 13.33 -14.56
CA HIS A 460 1.66 13.63 -14.75
C HIS A 460 1.04 12.52 -15.60
N ALA A 461 0.56 11.47 -14.93
CA ALA A 461 0.22 10.17 -15.54
C ALA A 461 1.45 9.57 -16.27
N ASN A 462 1.47 9.49 -17.61
CA ASN A 462 2.60 9.00 -18.38
C ASN A 462 3.45 10.10 -19.04
N HIS A 463 3.26 11.36 -18.67
CA HIS A 463 4.06 12.46 -19.18
C HIS A 463 5.11 12.90 -18.15
N PRO A 464 6.41 12.67 -18.39
CA PRO A 464 7.48 13.12 -17.50
C PRO A 464 7.71 14.62 -17.67
N VAL A 465 7.67 15.38 -16.58
CA VAL A 465 8.00 16.81 -16.53
C VAL A 465 9.30 16.97 -15.76
N GLU A 466 10.32 17.58 -16.39
CA GLU A 466 11.62 17.77 -15.77
C GLU A 466 11.54 18.78 -14.61
N VAL A 467 12.18 18.43 -13.48
CA VAL A 467 12.24 19.25 -12.28
C VAL A 467 13.68 19.45 -11.81
N PRO A 468 14.01 20.59 -11.18
CA PRO A 468 15.36 20.89 -10.76
C PRO A 468 15.81 20.08 -9.53
N HIS A 469 14.90 19.58 -8.73
CA HIS A 469 15.20 18.79 -7.54
C HIS A 469 13.96 18.08 -7.02
N LEU A 470 14.19 17.09 -6.16
CA LEU A 470 13.16 16.42 -5.35
C LEU A 470 13.52 16.56 -3.87
N GLU A 471 12.58 17.03 -3.07
CA GLU A 471 12.73 17.24 -1.63
C GLU A 471 12.13 16.09 -0.82
N ALA A 472 12.48 16.00 0.46
CA ALA A 472 11.89 15.05 1.37
C ALA A 472 10.36 15.09 1.32
N GLY A 473 9.73 13.92 1.27
CA GLY A 473 8.28 13.74 1.12
C GLY A 473 7.78 13.75 -0.32
N GLN A 474 8.59 14.18 -1.31
CA GLN A 474 8.16 14.21 -2.72
C GLN A 474 8.35 12.84 -3.40
N ILE A 475 7.52 12.62 -4.41
CA ILE A 475 7.59 11.48 -5.33
C ILE A 475 8.03 12.02 -6.70
N GLY A 476 9.02 11.36 -7.29
CA GLY A 476 9.51 11.70 -8.61
C GLY A 476 10.07 10.48 -9.32
N ALA A 477 10.72 10.69 -10.46
CA ALA A 477 11.30 9.61 -11.25
C ALA A 477 12.65 10.03 -11.86
N ALA A 478 13.50 9.03 -12.11
CA ALA A 478 14.77 9.21 -12.80
C ALA A 478 15.10 7.97 -13.62
N PHE A 479 15.84 8.15 -14.74
CA PHE A 479 16.33 7.01 -15.52
C PHE A 479 17.56 6.41 -14.83
N LEU A 480 17.39 5.20 -14.27
CA LEU A 480 18.41 4.45 -13.52
C LEU A 480 18.53 3.02 -14.05
N THR A 481 19.75 2.62 -14.43
CA THR A 481 19.97 1.36 -15.18
C THR A 481 20.13 0.14 -14.29
N HIS A 482 20.57 0.29 -13.05
CA HIS A 482 20.86 -0.83 -12.12
C HIS A 482 19.93 -0.90 -10.92
N THR A 483 18.95 -0.01 -10.82
CA THR A 483 17.97 0.06 -9.73
C THR A 483 16.71 -0.74 -10.09
N TYR A 484 16.20 -1.48 -9.12
CA TYR A 484 14.98 -2.31 -9.23
C TYR A 484 13.93 -1.85 -8.22
N THR A 485 12.72 -2.35 -8.39
CA THR A 485 11.63 -2.11 -7.44
C THR A 485 12.00 -2.68 -6.06
N GLY A 486 11.83 -1.87 -5.00
CA GLY A 486 12.17 -2.21 -3.63
C GLY A 486 13.59 -1.82 -3.20
N ASP A 487 14.44 -1.35 -4.11
CA ASP A 487 15.80 -0.94 -3.78
C ASP A 487 15.84 0.37 -2.99
N THR A 488 16.76 0.46 -2.02
CA THR A 488 17.02 1.68 -1.25
C THR A 488 18.18 2.45 -1.84
N LEU A 489 17.92 3.71 -2.14
CA LEU A 489 18.90 4.66 -2.65
C LEU A 489 19.32 5.61 -1.53
N PHE A 490 20.61 5.78 -1.40
CA PHE A 490 21.22 6.51 -0.30
C PHE A 490 22.29 7.47 -0.79
N SER A 491 22.40 8.64 -0.17
CA SER A 491 23.53 9.55 -0.38
C SER A 491 23.88 10.29 0.90
N GLN A 492 25.15 10.25 1.28
CA GLN A 492 25.65 10.99 2.42
C GLN A 492 26.20 12.35 1.98
N PRO A 493 25.88 13.44 2.69
CA PRO A 493 26.55 14.71 2.50
C PRO A 493 28.05 14.58 2.76
N SER A 494 28.88 15.22 1.96
CA SER A 494 30.35 15.15 2.07
C SER A 494 30.89 15.51 3.46
N GLN A 495 30.18 16.36 4.20
CA GLN A 495 30.52 16.72 5.59
C GLN A 495 30.28 15.58 6.58
N HIS A 496 29.23 14.78 6.37
CA HIS A 496 28.94 13.60 7.20
C HIS A 496 29.93 12.46 6.99
N LEU A 497 30.44 12.28 5.76
CA LEU A 497 31.50 11.30 5.48
C LEU A 497 32.77 11.56 6.27
N LEU A 498 33.13 12.82 6.47
CA LEU A 498 34.28 13.20 7.29
C LEU A 498 34.02 12.98 8.78
N GLN A 499 32.83 13.33 9.25
CA GLN A 499 32.43 13.12 10.66
C GLN A 499 32.21 11.64 10.99
N ALA A 500 31.62 10.84 10.07
CA ALA A 500 31.45 9.41 10.23
C ALA A 500 32.82 8.70 10.33
N LYS A 501 33.80 9.06 9.49
CA LYS A 501 35.17 8.55 9.59
C LYS A 501 35.85 8.92 10.91
N GLN A 502 35.56 10.08 11.49
CA GLN A 502 36.07 10.52 12.79
C GLN A 502 35.35 9.81 13.95
N ARG A 503 34.02 9.54 13.84
CA ARG A 503 33.22 8.82 14.83
C ARG A 503 33.58 7.35 14.89
N VAL A 504 33.79 6.67 13.75
CA VAL A 504 34.28 5.30 13.69
C VAL A 504 35.64 5.17 14.39
N ARG A 505 36.54 6.18 14.25
CA ARG A 505 37.83 6.22 15.00
C ARG A 505 37.66 6.43 16.50
N ARG A 506 36.50 6.97 16.97
CA ARG A 506 36.21 7.17 18.41
C ARG A 506 35.38 6.06 19.03
N GLY A 507 34.94 5.06 18.26
CA GLY A 507 34.14 3.94 18.77
C GLY A 507 32.66 4.27 19.00
N ASP A 508 32.21 5.47 18.65
CA ASP A 508 30.81 5.88 18.69
C ASP A 508 30.08 5.43 17.40
N VAL A 509 29.74 4.16 17.32
CA VAL A 509 28.96 3.62 16.21
C VAL A 509 27.49 3.91 16.51
N LYS A 510 26.94 5.01 15.99
CA LYS A 510 25.47 5.13 15.87
C LYS A 510 25.04 4.20 14.74
N GLU A 511 24.08 3.34 15.04
CA GLU A 511 23.44 2.50 14.04
C GLU A 511 22.77 3.38 12.98
N GLU A 512 23.30 3.35 11.75
CA GLU A 512 22.77 4.13 10.61
C GLU A 512 21.85 3.24 9.78
N VAL A 513 20.83 3.86 9.21
CA VAL A 513 19.91 3.19 8.25
C VAL A 513 20.71 2.71 7.04
N HIS A 514 20.62 1.42 6.76
CA HIS A 514 21.29 0.79 5.61
C HIS A 514 20.31 0.49 4.46
N THR A 515 19.12 -0.02 4.79
CA THR A 515 18.07 -0.34 3.83
C THR A 515 16.71 0.01 4.43
N LEU A 516 15.76 0.30 3.58
CA LEU A 516 14.35 0.33 3.95
C LEU A 516 13.78 -1.08 3.89
N GLU A 517 12.75 -1.35 4.68
CA GLU A 517 12.03 -2.60 4.58
C GLU A 517 11.53 -2.82 3.15
N GLY A 518 11.84 -3.97 2.58
CA GLY A 518 11.48 -4.32 1.21
C GLY A 518 9.98 -4.50 1.00
N ILE A 519 9.58 -4.63 -0.25
CA ILE A 519 8.20 -4.97 -0.62
C ILE A 519 8.08 -6.49 -0.56
N SER A 520 7.17 -6.98 0.28
CA SER A 520 6.88 -8.40 0.40
C SER A 520 6.03 -8.85 -0.79
N THR A 521 6.59 -9.63 -1.70
CA THR A 521 5.83 -10.23 -2.79
C THR A 521 5.40 -11.64 -2.40
N PRO A 522 4.10 -11.96 -2.46
CA PRO A 522 3.67 -13.34 -2.24
C PRO A 522 4.27 -14.28 -3.28
N PRO A 523 4.45 -15.55 -2.96
CA PRO A 523 4.98 -16.53 -3.91
C PRO A 523 4.02 -16.72 -5.08
N ALA A 524 4.55 -16.83 -6.29
CA ALA A 524 3.76 -17.23 -7.45
C ALA A 524 3.20 -18.65 -7.25
N VAL A 525 1.96 -18.86 -7.64
CA VAL A 525 1.24 -20.14 -7.44
C VAL A 525 1.06 -20.91 -8.73
N ILE A 526 1.03 -20.21 -9.86
CA ILE A 526 0.80 -20.82 -11.19
C ILE A 526 1.92 -20.45 -12.14
N SER A 527 2.40 -21.44 -12.86
CA SER A 527 3.40 -21.27 -13.90
C SER A 527 2.89 -21.82 -15.22
N PHE A 528 3.23 -21.14 -16.31
CA PHE A 528 2.94 -21.61 -17.65
C PHE A 528 4.24 -21.78 -18.43
N SER A 529 4.31 -22.77 -19.26
CA SER A 529 5.33 -22.82 -20.30
C SER A 529 4.95 -21.83 -21.41
N ILE A 530 5.91 -21.00 -21.83
CA ILE A 530 5.72 -20.01 -22.87
C ILE A 530 6.61 -20.33 -24.06
N GLU A 531 6.05 -20.27 -25.25
CA GLU A 531 6.75 -20.55 -26.49
C GLU A 531 6.63 -19.39 -27.48
N ALA A 532 7.75 -18.94 -28.02
CA ALA A 532 7.76 -17.96 -29.08
C ALA A 532 7.29 -18.57 -30.42
N ALA A 533 6.58 -17.81 -31.24
CA ALA A 533 6.08 -18.28 -32.52
C ALA A 533 7.20 -18.71 -33.51
N THR A 534 8.38 -18.12 -33.38
CA THR A 534 9.56 -18.42 -34.25
C THR A 534 10.85 -18.46 -33.41
N ARG A 535 11.83 -19.23 -33.82
CA ARG A 535 13.14 -19.34 -33.15
C ARG A 535 13.86 -17.99 -33.03
N ASN A 536 13.72 -17.10 -34.01
CA ASN A 536 14.36 -15.78 -34.01
C ASN A 536 13.76 -14.85 -32.94
N GLN A 537 12.55 -15.14 -32.46
CA GLN A 537 11.87 -14.34 -31.42
C GLN A 537 12.20 -14.82 -30.00
N VAL A 538 12.91 -15.96 -29.82
CA VAL A 538 13.19 -16.49 -28.47
C VAL A 538 14.07 -15.54 -27.67
N GLU A 539 15.12 -14.97 -28.26
CA GLU A 539 15.97 -13.99 -27.57
C GLU A 539 15.24 -12.68 -27.30
N LEU A 540 14.40 -12.24 -28.23
CA LEU A 540 13.53 -11.05 -27.98
C LEU A 540 12.54 -11.31 -26.86
N LEU A 541 11.97 -12.52 -26.79
CA LEU A 541 11.09 -12.94 -25.70
C LEU A 541 11.82 -12.96 -24.36
N LYS A 542 13.04 -13.52 -24.28
CA LYS A 542 13.85 -13.51 -23.05
C LYS A 542 14.15 -12.09 -22.59
N ASN A 543 14.54 -11.21 -23.49
CA ASN A 543 14.82 -9.81 -23.15
C ASN A 543 13.56 -9.07 -22.69
N ALA A 544 12.44 -9.26 -23.38
CA ALA A 544 11.16 -8.67 -22.99
C ALA A 544 10.68 -9.17 -21.62
N LEU A 545 10.79 -10.47 -21.33
CA LEU A 545 10.48 -11.05 -20.04
C LEU A 545 11.41 -10.53 -18.93
N ALA A 546 12.68 -10.30 -19.21
CA ALA A 546 13.63 -9.71 -18.26
C ALA A 546 13.27 -8.26 -17.92
N GLU A 547 12.87 -7.45 -18.90
CA GLU A 547 12.37 -6.10 -18.68
C GLU A 547 11.06 -6.11 -17.86
N LEU A 548 10.09 -6.93 -18.26
CA LEU A 548 8.81 -7.07 -17.56
C LEU A 548 8.98 -7.56 -16.11
N SER A 549 9.86 -8.54 -15.87
CA SER A 549 10.18 -9.02 -14.52
C SER A 549 10.88 -7.97 -13.64
N ARG A 550 11.55 -6.99 -14.26
CA ARG A 550 12.12 -5.84 -13.55
C ARG A 550 11.04 -4.83 -13.17
N GLU A 551 10.03 -4.65 -14.02
CA GLU A 551 8.87 -3.80 -13.73
C GLU A 551 8.00 -4.43 -12.66
N ASP A 552 7.72 -5.72 -12.79
CA ASP A 552 6.83 -6.49 -11.93
C ASP A 552 7.56 -7.62 -11.21
N PRO A 553 7.92 -7.49 -9.93
CA PRO A 553 8.59 -8.54 -9.17
C PRO A 553 7.72 -9.77 -8.89
N SER A 554 6.40 -9.70 -9.13
CA SER A 554 5.52 -10.88 -9.07
C SER A 554 5.65 -11.77 -10.31
N LEU A 555 6.11 -11.21 -11.42
CA LEU A 555 6.41 -11.96 -12.63
C LEU A 555 7.80 -12.59 -12.50
N ARG A 556 7.85 -13.90 -12.51
CA ARG A 556 9.11 -14.67 -12.52
C ARG A 556 9.20 -15.45 -13.81
N PHE A 557 10.38 -15.52 -14.39
CA PHE A 557 10.62 -16.41 -15.49
C PHE A 557 11.90 -17.21 -15.25
N ARG A 558 11.90 -18.44 -15.73
CA ARG A 558 13.05 -19.36 -15.67
C ARG A 558 13.08 -20.23 -16.91
N GLU A 559 14.25 -20.67 -17.26
CA GLU A 559 14.47 -21.68 -18.29
C GLU A 559 14.63 -23.01 -17.56
N ASN A 560 13.87 -24.03 -17.95
CA ASN A 560 14.04 -25.39 -17.43
C ASN A 560 15.25 -26.09 -18.06
N GLU A 561 15.61 -27.24 -17.51
CA GLU A 561 16.76 -28.06 -18.02
C GLU A 561 16.61 -28.47 -19.49
N GLN A 562 15.38 -28.45 -20.01
CA GLN A 562 15.06 -28.79 -21.40
C GLN A 562 15.06 -27.57 -22.34
N GLY A 563 15.41 -26.36 -21.82
CA GLY A 563 15.44 -25.12 -22.59
C GLY A 563 14.07 -24.47 -22.82
N ALA A 564 13.00 -24.97 -22.18
CA ALA A 564 11.69 -24.34 -22.25
C ALA A 564 11.57 -23.17 -21.24
N LEU A 565 11.01 -22.05 -21.70
CA LEU A 565 10.77 -20.88 -20.88
C LEU A 565 9.51 -21.08 -20.05
N MET A 566 9.63 -20.88 -18.76
CA MET A 566 8.55 -20.93 -17.79
C MET A 566 8.28 -19.52 -17.27
N VAL A 567 7.03 -19.11 -17.23
CA VAL A 567 6.57 -17.83 -16.69
C VAL A 567 5.61 -18.09 -15.56
N SER A 568 5.87 -17.49 -14.39
CA SER A 568 5.05 -17.63 -13.18
C SER A 568 4.48 -16.28 -12.81
N GLY A 569 3.22 -16.25 -12.37
CA GLY A 569 2.51 -15.04 -11.96
C GLY A 569 1.52 -15.29 -10.84
N MET A 570 0.79 -14.23 -10.46
CA MET A 570 -0.18 -14.25 -9.36
C MET A 570 -1.50 -14.92 -9.74
N GLY A 571 -1.91 -14.82 -11.00
CA GLY A 571 -3.15 -15.38 -11.50
C GLY A 571 -3.20 -15.49 -13.02
N GLU A 572 -4.30 -16.02 -13.54
CA GLU A 572 -4.50 -16.21 -14.99
C GLU A 572 -4.63 -14.85 -15.71
N LEU A 573 -5.39 -13.92 -15.14
CA LEU A 573 -5.57 -12.55 -15.68
C LEU A 573 -4.23 -11.80 -15.75
N HIS A 574 -3.39 -11.94 -14.72
CA HIS A 574 -2.06 -11.32 -14.71
C HIS A 574 -1.23 -11.80 -15.92
N LEU A 575 -1.20 -13.11 -16.16
CA LEU A 575 -0.43 -13.66 -17.28
C LEU A 575 -1.04 -13.33 -18.65
N GLU A 576 -2.37 -13.24 -18.77
CA GLU A 576 -3.02 -12.74 -20.00
C GLU A 576 -2.58 -11.33 -20.35
N ILE A 577 -2.48 -10.46 -19.35
CA ILE A 577 -2.02 -9.08 -19.53
C ILE A 577 -0.55 -9.06 -19.98
N ILE A 578 0.30 -9.86 -19.35
CA ILE A 578 1.70 -10.00 -19.76
C ILE A 578 1.79 -10.44 -21.22
N MET A 579 0.95 -11.40 -21.65
CA MET A 579 0.90 -11.85 -23.05
C MET A 579 0.45 -10.73 -24.00
N SER A 580 -0.55 -9.95 -23.60
CA SER A 580 -1.00 -8.79 -24.36
C SER A 580 0.10 -7.73 -24.50
N ARG A 581 0.82 -7.44 -23.41
CA ARG A 581 1.97 -6.53 -23.43
C ARG A 581 3.10 -7.02 -24.31
N LEU A 582 3.45 -8.33 -24.26
CA LEU A 582 4.45 -8.92 -25.14
C LEU A 582 4.09 -8.75 -26.62
N ALA A 583 2.80 -8.92 -26.95
CA ALA A 583 2.32 -8.75 -28.32
C ALA A 583 2.27 -7.27 -28.75
N ASN A 584 1.75 -6.38 -27.90
CA ASN A 584 1.47 -4.97 -28.23
C ASN A 584 2.71 -4.06 -28.11
N GLU A 585 3.45 -4.18 -26.98
CA GLU A 585 4.59 -3.29 -26.67
C GLU A 585 5.91 -3.81 -27.27
N TYR A 586 6.13 -5.13 -27.18
CA TYR A 586 7.39 -5.77 -27.62
C TYR A 586 7.28 -6.42 -29.02
N GLN A 587 6.07 -6.50 -29.58
CA GLN A 587 5.80 -7.14 -30.87
C GLN A 587 6.29 -8.58 -30.97
N VAL A 588 6.34 -9.29 -29.84
CA VAL A 588 6.71 -10.69 -29.74
C VAL A 588 5.45 -11.54 -29.71
N LYS A 589 5.27 -12.33 -30.77
CA LYS A 589 4.18 -13.31 -30.81
C LYS A 589 4.58 -14.57 -30.05
N CYS A 590 3.88 -14.89 -29.01
CA CYS A 590 4.10 -16.06 -28.16
C CYS A 590 2.76 -16.66 -27.72
N ARG A 591 2.80 -17.87 -27.18
CA ARG A 591 1.62 -18.55 -26.65
C ARG A 591 1.95 -19.22 -25.31
N LEU A 592 1.00 -19.19 -24.39
CA LEU A 592 1.05 -20.01 -23.19
C LEU A 592 0.65 -21.45 -23.56
N LEU A 593 1.40 -22.40 -23.06
CA LEU A 593 1.13 -23.82 -23.26
C LEU A 593 0.35 -24.37 -22.04
N ARG A 594 0.90 -25.35 -21.34
CA ARG A 594 0.26 -25.97 -20.19
C ARG A 594 0.50 -25.19 -18.92
N ALA A 595 -0.54 -25.03 -18.11
CA ALA A 595 -0.40 -24.58 -16.73
C ALA A 595 0.32 -25.65 -15.91
N ILE A 596 1.30 -25.23 -15.13
CA ILE A 596 2.03 -26.06 -14.19
C ILE A 596 1.81 -25.44 -12.80
N ILE A 597 1.22 -26.23 -11.90
CA ILE A 597 0.98 -25.79 -10.53
C ILE A 597 2.32 -25.82 -9.79
N GLU A 598 2.63 -24.79 -9.05
CA GLU A 598 3.82 -24.73 -8.20
C GLU A 598 3.59 -25.45 -6.89
N TYR A 599 3.80 -26.75 -6.90
CA TYR A 599 3.82 -27.55 -5.68
C TYR A 599 5.05 -27.21 -4.84
N ARG A 600 4.97 -27.47 -3.54
CA ARG A 600 6.04 -27.31 -2.58
C ARG A 600 6.35 -28.62 -1.88
N GLU A 601 7.50 -28.69 -1.24
CA GLU A 601 7.86 -29.85 -0.40
C GLU A 601 7.91 -29.44 1.07
N THR A 602 7.68 -30.40 1.96
CA THR A 602 7.82 -30.24 3.41
C THR A 602 8.25 -31.54 4.06
N ILE A 603 8.56 -31.46 5.34
CA ILE A 603 8.81 -32.63 6.20
C ILE A 603 7.60 -32.89 7.09
N ARG A 604 7.27 -34.17 7.33
CA ARG A 604 6.18 -34.58 8.24
C ARG A 604 6.64 -34.75 9.69
N ALA A 605 7.88 -35.11 9.87
CA ALA A 605 8.49 -35.39 11.19
C ALA A 605 9.77 -34.58 11.38
N THR A 606 10.08 -34.32 12.64
CA THR A 606 11.33 -33.65 13.00
C THR A 606 12.55 -34.50 12.60
N GLN A 607 13.48 -33.89 11.92
CA GLN A 607 14.74 -34.49 11.48
C GLN A 607 15.90 -33.80 12.16
N SER A 608 16.87 -34.54 12.66
CA SER A 608 18.04 -33.97 13.33
C SER A 608 19.34 -34.63 12.91
N VAL A 609 20.40 -33.86 12.95
CA VAL A 609 21.78 -34.36 12.86
C VAL A 609 22.54 -33.85 14.07
N GLU A 610 23.10 -34.78 14.82
CA GLU A 610 23.91 -34.47 15.99
C GLU A 610 25.40 -34.44 15.64
N ARG A 611 26.06 -33.40 16.12
CA ARG A 611 27.53 -33.21 16.02
C ARG A 611 28.14 -33.47 14.66
N HIS A 612 27.47 -32.95 13.61
CA HIS A 612 28.03 -33.00 12.26
C HIS A 612 29.34 -32.23 12.14
N LEU A 613 30.40 -32.93 11.74
CA LEU A 613 31.72 -32.33 11.53
C LEU A 613 31.76 -31.68 10.14
N CYS A 614 31.85 -30.36 10.11
CA CYS A 614 31.97 -29.60 8.88
C CYS A 614 33.43 -29.39 8.50
N LEU A 615 33.78 -29.74 7.28
CA LEU A 615 35.12 -29.55 6.72
C LEU A 615 35.14 -28.28 5.86
N LEU A 616 36.25 -27.54 5.96
CA LEU A 616 36.57 -26.45 5.05
C LEU A 616 37.95 -26.73 4.44
N ASN A 617 38.00 -26.87 3.11
CA ASN A 617 39.23 -27.30 2.40
C ASN A 617 39.84 -28.60 2.99
N ASP A 618 38.98 -29.61 3.25
CA ASP A 618 39.29 -30.91 3.84
C ASP A 618 39.84 -30.87 5.25
N LEU A 619 39.79 -29.74 5.92
CA LEU A 619 40.22 -29.61 7.33
C LEU A 619 38.98 -29.40 8.22
N PRO A 620 38.96 -29.98 9.43
CA PRO A 620 37.92 -29.78 10.42
C PRO A 620 37.80 -28.29 10.79
N TYR A 621 36.64 -27.71 10.56
CA TYR A 621 36.37 -26.28 10.79
C TYR A 621 35.41 -26.04 11.95
N ALA A 622 34.30 -26.75 11.98
CA ALA A 622 33.29 -26.61 13.00
C ALA A 622 32.46 -27.89 13.16
N GLU A 623 31.90 -28.08 14.36
CA GLU A 623 30.96 -29.14 14.71
C GLU A 623 29.62 -28.51 15.03
N CYS A 624 28.53 -28.98 14.41
CA CYS A 624 27.21 -28.41 14.57
C CYS A 624 26.14 -29.50 14.75
N SER A 625 25.12 -29.22 15.57
CA SER A 625 23.87 -30.00 15.61
C SER A 625 22.71 -29.11 15.12
N LEU A 626 21.94 -29.65 14.20
CA LEU A 626 20.82 -28.96 13.59
C LEU A 626 19.58 -29.83 13.59
N GLU A 627 18.46 -29.25 13.94
CA GLU A 627 17.16 -29.89 13.93
C GLU A 627 16.23 -29.18 12.93
N LEU A 628 15.59 -29.92 12.03
CA LEU A 628 14.55 -29.44 11.14
C LEU A 628 13.20 -29.85 11.71
N ARG A 629 12.35 -28.87 12.01
CA ARG A 629 10.99 -29.07 12.54
C ARG A 629 9.94 -28.69 11.51
N PRO A 630 8.88 -29.51 11.34
CA PRO A 630 7.76 -29.13 10.51
C PRO A 630 6.93 -28.01 11.19
N LEU A 631 6.45 -27.05 10.40
CA LEU A 631 5.52 -26.01 10.84
C LEU A 631 4.07 -26.35 10.39
N LEU A 632 3.77 -27.63 10.20
CA LEU A 632 2.45 -28.09 9.80
C LEU A 632 1.45 -27.94 10.96
N GLN A 633 0.32 -27.30 10.71
CA GLN A 633 -0.80 -27.25 11.62
C GLN A 633 -1.62 -28.54 11.51
N ASN A 634 -1.82 -29.22 12.65
CA ASN A 634 -2.48 -30.53 12.73
C ASN A 634 -1.87 -31.60 11.79
N GLY A 635 -0.66 -31.40 11.27
CA GLY A 635 0.00 -32.30 10.32
C GLY A 635 -0.52 -32.24 8.87
N GLU A 636 -1.52 -31.37 8.57
CA GLU A 636 -2.22 -31.37 7.28
C GLU A 636 -1.94 -30.14 6.43
N HIS A 637 -1.82 -28.96 7.04
CA HIS A 637 -1.69 -27.70 6.29
C HIS A 637 -0.66 -26.76 6.88
N CYS A 638 -0.18 -25.84 6.05
CA CYS A 638 0.82 -24.85 6.38
C CYS A 638 0.37 -23.48 5.89
N ASP A 639 0.41 -22.48 6.76
CA ASP A 639 0.04 -21.12 6.42
C ASP A 639 1.07 -20.46 5.51
N LEU A 640 0.64 -19.45 4.75
CA LEU A 640 1.53 -18.65 3.89
C LEU A 640 2.63 -17.94 4.66
N LYS A 641 2.39 -17.69 5.96
CA LYS A 641 3.35 -17.03 6.86
C LYS A 641 4.44 -17.97 7.34
N ASP A 642 4.20 -19.28 7.29
CA ASP A 642 5.11 -20.31 7.75
C ASP A 642 6.17 -20.63 6.68
N GLN A 643 6.86 -19.61 6.21
CA GLN A 643 8.02 -19.80 5.33
C GLN A 643 9.15 -20.52 6.07
N CYS A 644 10.08 -21.09 5.30
CA CYS A 644 11.28 -21.68 5.90
C CYS A 644 12.06 -20.62 6.69
N ARG A 645 12.32 -20.89 7.98
CA ARG A 645 12.99 -19.96 8.88
C ARG A 645 14.04 -20.64 9.72
N PHE A 646 15.05 -19.87 10.08
CA PHE A 646 16.11 -20.33 10.97
C PHE A 646 15.96 -19.70 12.35
N ARG A 647 16.28 -20.50 13.38
CA ARG A 647 16.32 -20.05 14.77
C ARG A 647 17.51 -20.67 15.49
N ILE A 648 18.08 -19.94 16.42
CA ILE A 648 19.04 -20.47 17.38
C ILE A 648 18.25 -20.91 18.61
N ASP A 649 18.57 -22.09 19.15
CA ASP A 649 17.93 -22.58 20.36
C ASP A 649 18.25 -21.68 21.56
N SER A 650 17.25 -21.34 22.38
CA SER A 650 17.39 -20.40 23.48
C SER A 650 18.35 -20.92 24.57
N ALA A 651 18.31 -22.23 24.84
CA ALA A 651 19.22 -22.83 25.80
C ALA A 651 20.68 -22.80 25.32
N PHE A 652 20.89 -23.05 24.03
CA PHE A 652 22.20 -22.92 23.42
C PHE A 652 22.71 -21.47 23.40
N GLU A 653 21.83 -20.51 23.09
CA GLU A 653 22.16 -19.08 23.09
C GLU A 653 22.62 -18.62 24.48
N GLU A 654 21.88 -19.00 25.53
CA GLU A 654 22.25 -18.69 26.92
C GLU A 654 23.57 -19.35 27.33
N GLU A 655 23.78 -20.62 26.97
CA GLU A 655 25.04 -21.33 27.24
C GLU A 655 26.20 -20.66 26.51
N PHE A 656 26.05 -20.35 25.24
CA PHE A 656 27.08 -19.69 24.43
C PHE A 656 27.49 -18.32 25.00
N LEU A 657 26.51 -17.54 25.44
CA LEU A 657 26.72 -16.24 26.10
C LEU A 657 27.34 -16.40 27.51
N SER A 658 26.98 -17.46 28.25
CA SER A 658 27.53 -17.74 29.58
C SER A 658 29.00 -18.17 29.55
N VAL A 659 29.37 -18.99 28.57
CA VAL A 659 30.81 -19.36 28.34
C VAL A 659 31.64 -18.13 28.00
N GLY A 660 31.07 -17.17 27.27
CA GLY A 660 31.68 -15.85 27.05
C GLY A 660 31.91 -15.06 28.36
N ARG A 661 31.01 -15.22 29.36
CA ARG A 661 31.11 -14.58 30.68
C ARG A 661 32.11 -15.31 31.61
N GLN A 662 32.16 -16.62 31.58
CA GLN A 662 33.09 -17.41 32.43
C GLN A 662 34.55 -17.22 32.08
N ARG A 663 34.90 -16.91 30.83
CA ARG A 663 36.27 -16.50 30.44
C ARG A 663 36.72 -15.19 31.10
N GLN A 664 35.79 -14.41 31.68
CA GLN A 664 36.09 -13.20 32.46
C GLN A 664 36.42 -13.47 33.93
N CYS A 665 36.00 -14.62 34.51
CA CYS A 665 36.16 -14.89 35.94
C CYS A 665 37.41 -15.74 36.32
N GLY A 666 38.19 -16.18 35.36
CA GLY A 666 39.40 -17.03 35.59
C GLY A 666 40.72 -16.25 35.53
N GLY A 667 41.10 -15.57 36.62
CA GLY A 667 42.51 -15.34 37.02
C GLY A 667 43.28 -14.17 36.40
N PHE A 668 43.47 -13.14 37.18
CA PHE A 668 44.62 -12.19 37.21
C PHE A 668 45.31 -11.85 35.85
N SER A 669 44.85 -10.77 35.24
CA SER A 669 45.73 -9.68 34.75
C SER A 669 44.88 -8.50 34.31
N SER A 670 45.19 -7.34 34.82
CA SER A 670 44.61 -6.03 34.54
C SER A 670 44.66 -5.70 33.05
N GLY A 671 43.49 -5.71 32.37
CA GLY A 671 43.40 -5.18 31.00
C GLY A 671 42.37 -5.79 30.07
N ALA A 672 41.64 -6.87 30.40
CA ALA A 672 40.60 -7.45 29.54
C ALA A 672 39.29 -6.72 29.77
N ARG A 673 39.04 -5.77 28.91
CA ARG A 673 37.79 -4.94 28.86
C ARG A 673 36.69 -5.68 28.14
N MET A 674 35.44 -5.37 28.54
CA MET A 674 34.12 -5.40 27.87
C MET A 674 34.00 -5.89 26.38
N THR A 675 35.06 -6.40 25.78
CA THR A 675 35.17 -6.84 24.38
C THR A 675 34.62 -8.24 24.14
N ASP A 676 34.64 -9.14 25.17
CA ASP A 676 34.33 -10.57 24.93
C ASP A 676 32.82 -10.87 24.80
N VAL A 677 31.93 -10.17 25.51
CA VAL A 677 30.48 -10.36 25.36
C VAL A 677 29.98 -9.74 24.06
N ARG A 678 30.56 -8.62 23.61
CA ARG A 678 30.30 -8.06 22.29
C ARG A 678 30.77 -8.99 21.18
N SER A 679 31.89 -9.65 21.36
CA SER A 679 32.44 -10.66 20.44
C SER A 679 31.51 -11.86 20.32
N ALA A 680 31.01 -12.42 21.45
CA ALA A 680 30.08 -13.55 21.42
C ALA A 680 28.73 -13.21 20.75
N LYS A 681 28.20 -12.03 21.00
CA LYS A 681 26.97 -11.57 20.30
C LYS A 681 27.18 -11.37 18.79
N GLU A 682 28.34 -10.87 18.38
CA GLU A 682 28.68 -10.74 16.97
C GLU A 682 28.88 -12.10 16.30
N GLU A 683 29.50 -13.06 17.00
CA GLU A 683 29.58 -14.44 16.52
C GLU A 683 28.20 -15.10 16.33
N LEU A 684 27.28 -14.95 17.30
CA LEU A 684 25.88 -15.42 17.17
C LEU A 684 25.17 -14.76 16.00
N ARG A 685 25.41 -13.48 15.79
CA ARG A 685 24.83 -12.76 14.64
C ARG A 685 25.36 -13.29 13.31
N ILE A 686 26.66 -13.51 13.19
CA ILE A 686 27.26 -14.12 11.98
C ILE A 686 26.68 -15.51 11.74
N LEU A 687 26.48 -16.32 12.79
CA LEU A 687 25.79 -17.61 12.69
C LEU A 687 24.38 -17.44 12.18
N ALA A 688 23.57 -16.59 12.80
CA ALA A 688 22.18 -16.38 12.42
C ALA A 688 22.04 -15.96 10.94
N VAL A 689 22.80 -14.96 10.50
CA VAL A 689 22.76 -14.45 9.12
C VAL A 689 23.24 -15.51 8.13
N SER A 690 24.32 -16.21 8.44
CA SER A 690 24.89 -17.22 7.54
C SER A 690 23.98 -18.43 7.39
N PHE A 691 23.39 -18.91 8.49
CA PHE A 691 22.43 -20.03 8.46
C PHE A 691 21.12 -19.65 7.79
N GLN A 692 20.59 -18.46 8.02
CA GLN A 692 19.39 -17.96 7.34
C GLN A 692 19.60 -17.90 5.82
N SER A 693 20.72 -17.31 5.38
CA SER A 693 21.05 -17.23 3.95
C SER A 693 21.30 -18.60 3.31
N ALA A 694 21.96 -19.52 4.03
CA ALA A 694 22.18 -20.88 3.56
C ALA A 694 20.84 -21.66 3.47
N MET A 695 19.94 -21.46 4.43
CA MET A 695 18.62 -22.06 4.44
C MET A 695 17.79 -21.58 3.25
N GLU A 696 17.73 -20.29 2.99
CA GLU A 696 17.04 -19.72 1.84
C GLU A 696 17.52 -20.33 0.52
N ALA A 697 18.83 -20.57 0.39
CA ALA A 697 19.40 -21.20 -0.80
C ALA A 697 19.15 -22.73 -0.88
N CYS A 698 19.27 -23.45 0.24
CA CYS A 698 19.10 -24.92 0.25
C CYS A 698 17.64 -25.34 0.11
N MET A 699 16.70 -24.55 0.66
CA MET A 699 15.26 -24.86 0.61
C MET A 699 14.62 -24.57 -0.78
N GLN A 700 15.39 -24.10 -1.74
CA GLN A 700 14.90 -23.95 -3.12
C GLN A 700 14.79 -25.29 -3.86
N LEU A 701 15.47 -26.33 -3.39
CA LEU A 701 15.49 -27.67 -4.00
C LEU A 701 15.25 -28.72 -2.92
N GLY A 702 14.02 -29.19 -2.80
CA GLY A 702 13.63 -30.25 -1.88
C GLY A 702 14.11 -31.64 -2.30
N PRO A 703 14.20 -32.58 -1.37
CA PRO A 703 14.77 -33.91 -1.62
C PRO A 703 13.79 -34.91 -2.29
N LEU A 704 12.47 -34.61 -2.35
CA LEU A 704 11.47 -35.54 -2.90
C LEU A 704 11.34 -35.39 -4.42
N ALA A 705 11.19 -34.17 -4.90
CA ALA A 705 10.87 -33.83 -6.29
C ALA A 705 11.70 -32.66 -6.83
N GLY A 706 12.64 -32.15 -6.07
CA GLY A 706 13.43 -30.98 -6.44
C GLY A 706 12.64 -29.68 -6.40
N LEU A 707 11.50 -29.64 -5.72
CA LEU A 707 10.64 -28.48 -5.61
C LEU A 707 11.02 -27.62 -4.40
N PRO A 708 10.68 -26.32 -4.37
CA PRO A 708 10.97 -25.48 -3.22
C PRO A 708 10.26 -25.98 -1.96
N MET A 709 10.96 -25.97 -0.84
CA MET A 709 10.42 -26.37 0.45
C MET A 709 9.66 -25.22 1.11
N HIS A 710 8.66 -25.56 1.94
CA HIS A 710 7.83 -24.63 2.70
C HIS A 710 7.46 -25.24 4.06
N GLY A 711 7.28 -24.37 5.09
CA GLY A 711 6.85 -24.85 6.40
C GLY A 711 7.90 -25.63 7.17
N VAL A 712 9.17 -25.25 7.08
CA VAL A 712 10.28 -25.90 7.80
C VAL A 712 11.01 -24.89 8.66
N GLU A 713 11.15 -25.17 9.96
CA GLU A 713 12.00 -24.41 10.88
C GLU A 713 13.30 -25.16 11.14
N ALA A 714 14.41 -24.51 10.88
CA ALA A 714 15.74 -25.04 11.24
C ALA A 714 16.18 -24.45 12.57
N VAL A 715 16.47 -25.29 13.55
CA VAL A 715 16.92 -24.90 14.88
C VAL A 715 18.34 -25.36 15.11
N LEU A 716 19.27 -24.42 15.34
CA LEU A 716 20.64 -24.74 15.71
C LEU A 716 20.69 -25.00 17.19
N THR A 717 20.98 -26.24 17.57
CA THR A 717 21.03 -26.70 18.97
C THR A 717 22.45 -26.78 19.56
N TYR A 718 23.47 -26.85 18.71
CA TYR A 718 24.85 -26.92 19.12
C TYR A 718 25.79 -26.38 18.04
N PHE A 719 26.80 -25.62 18.47
CA PHE A 719 27.85 -25.16 17.58
C PHE A 719 29.18 -25.06 18.36
N ARG A 720 30.25 -25.66 17.83
CA ARG A 720 31.61 -25.57 18.35
C ARG A 720 32.60 -25.37 17.22
N LYS A 721 33.39 -24.33 17.28
CA LYS A 721 34.48 -24.08 16.33
C LYS A 721 35.76 -24.81 16.72
N THR A 722 36.55 -25.26 15.75
CA THR A 722 37.88 -25.79 15.97
C THR A 722 38.81 -24.67 16.44
N ALA A 723 39.76 -25.00 17.35
CA ALA A 723 40.70 -24.03 17.91
C ALA A 723 41.53 -23.34 16.82
N GLY A 724 41.60 -22.01 16.86
CA GLY A 724 42.35 -21.18 15.89
C GLY A 724 41.56 -20.69 14.67
N SER A 725 40.32 -21.12 14.45
CA SER A 725 39.47 -20.63 13.34
C SER A 725 38.79 -19.30 13.70
N GLN A 726 38.82 -18.32 12.77
CA GLN A 726 38.02 -17.11 12.87
C GLN A 726 36.67 -17.32 12.17
N LEU A 727 35.57 -16.85 12.80
CA LEU A 727 34.26 -16.87 12.18
C LEU A 727 34.19 -15.80 11.09
N GLN A 728 34.09 -16.26 9.86
CA GLN A 728 33.85 -15.42 8.69
C GLN A 728 32.53 -15.81 8.02
N GLU A 729 31.73 -14.84 7.58
CA GLU A 729 30.43 -15.08 6.97
C GLU A 729 30.46 -16.10 5.80
N LYS A 730 31.49 -16.01 4.95
CA LYS A 730 31.63 -16.94 3.80
C LYS A 730 31.89 -18.39 4.24
N SER A 731 32.75 -18.59 5.24
CA SER A 731 33.06 -19.92 5.77
C SER A 731 31.84 -20.50 6.51
N MET A 732 31.11 -19.66 7.22
CA MET A 732 29.91 -20.06 7.95
C MET A 732 28.77 -20.42 7.00
N SER A 733 28.59 -19.70 5.89
CA SER A 733 27.59 -20.07 4.87
C SER A 733 27.88 -21.45 4.26
N HIS A 734 29.16 -21.82 4.08
CA HIS A 734 29.55 -23.17 3.64
C HIS A 734 29.23 -24.24 4.70
N VAL A 735 29.55 -23.99 5.96
CA VAL A 735 29.20 -24.86 7.08
C VAL A 735 27.70 -25.09 7.18
N ALA A 736 26.92 -24.00 7.19
CA ALA A 736 25.46 -24.04 7.25
C ALA A 736 24.85 -24.86 6.12
N ARG A 737 25.33 -24.65 4.89
CA ARG A 737 24.91 -25.43 3.72
C ARG A 737 25.24 -26.91 3.85
N SER A 738 26.44 -27.26 4.33
CA SER A 738 26.87 -28.66 4.51
C SER A 738 25.95 -29.39 5.51
N VAL A 739 25.66 -28.76 6.66
CA VAL A 739 24.80 -29.35 7.68
C VAL A 739 23.37 -29.51 7.19
N LEU A 740 22.79 -28.46 6.60
CA LEU A 740 21.43 -28.49 6.05
C LEU A 740 21.26 -29.58 5.00
N LEU A 741 22.19 -29.69 4.07
CA LEU A 741 22.17 -30.76 3.05
C LEU A 741 22.35 -32.16 3.66
N SER A 742 23.13 -32.29 4.73
CA SER A 742 23.29 -33.57 5.43
C SER A 742 21.98 -34.04 6.08
N VAL A 743 21.23 -33.11 6.74
CA VAL A 743 19.92 -33.43 7.31
C VAL A 743 18.92 -33.81 6.22
N LEU A 744 18.82 -33.00 5.17
CA LEU A 744 17.88 -33.23 4.09
C LEU A 744 18.14 -34.55 3.35
N LYS A 745 19.40 -34.91 3.09
CA LYS A 745 19.77 -36.20 2.45
C LYS A 745 19.54 -37.38 3.36
N GLY A 746 19.60 -37.20 4.68
CA GLY A 746 19.31 -38.21 5.67
C GLY A 746 17.82 -38.47 5.92
N THR A 747 16.95 -37.60 5.45
CA THR A 747 15.50 -37.71 5.65
C THR A 747 14.91 -38.87 4.86
N ARG A 748 14.07 -39.70 5.51
CA ARG A 748 13.40 -40.82 4.86
C ARG A 748 12.31 -40.32 3.90
N GLN A 749 12.09 -41.03 2.81
CA GLN A 749 11.05 -40.63 1.84
C GLN A 749 9.64 -40.60 2.44
N ASP A 750 9.33 -41.44 3.43
CA ASP A 750 8.03 -41.44 4.11
C ASP A 750 7.81 -40.19 4.98
N ASP A 751 8.91 -39.56 5.43
CA ASP A 751 8.87 -38.32 6.23
C ASP A 751 8.80 -37.06 5.36
N LEU A 752 8.84 -37.19 4.05
CA LEU A 752 8.68 -36.11 3.08
C LEU A 752 7.24 -36.03 2.61
N ALA A 753 6.76 -34.84 2.35
CA ALA A 753 5.43 -34.61 1.81
C ALA A 753 5.42 -33.56 0.70
N LEU A 754 4.49 -33.73 -0.23
CA LEU A 754 4.18 -32.75 -1.25
C LEU A 754 3.03 -31.87 -0.74
N LEU A 755 3.21 -30.57 -0.85
CA LEU A 755 2.21 -29.54 -0.54
C LEU A 755 1.57 -29.04 -1.83
N GLU A 756 0.26 -28.99 -1.88
CA GLU A 756 -0.50 -28.34 -2.94
C GLU A 756 -1.06 -27.00 -2.48
N PRO A 757 -1.07 -25.97 -3.34
CA PRO A 757 -1.67 -24.69 -3.02
C PRO A 757 -3.21 -24.81 -2.98
N MET A 758 -3.80 -24.30 -1.90
CA MET A 758 -5.25 -24.21 -1.71
C MET A 758 -5.69 -22.79 -1.97
N MET A 759 -6.71 -22.62 -2.81
CA MET A 759 -7.24 -21.32 -3.21
C MET A 759 -8.54 -21.04 -2.46
N GLU A 760 -8.64 -19.89 -1.86
CA GLU A 760 -9.90 -19.36 -1.36
C GLU A 760 -10.60 -18.65 -2.52
N VAL A 761 -11.74 -19.18 -2.88
CA VAL A 761 -12.60 -18.70 -3.96
C VAL A 761 -13.78 -17.99 -3.33
N GLU A 762 -13.94 -16.73 -3.61
CA GLU A 762 -15.07 -15.92 -3.17
C GLU A 762 -15.89 -15.49 -4.38
N VAL A 763 -17.17 -15.81 -4.37
CA VAL A 763 -18.11 -15.54 -5.46
C VAL A 763 -19.17 -14.58 -4.97
N HIS A 764 -19.24 -13.40 -5.59
CA HIS A 764 -20.30 -12.42 -5.33
C HIS A 764 -21.35 -12.45 -6.42
N LEU A 765 -22.58 -12.55 -5.99
CA LEU A 765 -23.76 -12.64 -6.85
C LEU A 765 -24.66 -11.41 -6.66
N PRO A 766 -24.99 -10.66 -7.71
CA PRO A 766 -25.97 -9.59 -7.61
C PRO A 766 -27.37 -10.12 -7.30
N ASP A 767 -27.68 -11.35 -7.74
CA ASP A 767 -28.96 -12.02 -7.53
C ASP A 767 -28.80 -13.32 -6.73
N PRO A 768 -29.42 -13.44 -5.54
CA PRO A 768 -29.34 -14.63 -4.70
C PRO A 768 -29.86 -15.92 -5.35
N THR A 769 -30.66 -15.83 -6.41
CA THR A 769 -31.24 -17.00 -7.11
C THR A 769 -30.19 -17.93 -7.69
N TYR A 770 -28.96 -17.43 -7.96
CA TYR A 770 -27.87 -18.23 -8.51
C TYR A 770 -27.00 -18.93 -7.45
N ILE A 771 -27.24 -18.72 -6.14
CA ILE A 771 -26.42 -19.30 -5.05
C ILE A 771 -26.38 -20.83 -5.16
N GLY A 772 -27.53 -21.47 -5.36
CA GLY A 772 -27.60 -22.92 -5.50
C GLY A 772 -26.71 -23.47 -6.61
N ASN A 773 -26.69 -22.79 -7.76
CA ASN A 773 -25.85 -23.17 -8.91
C ASN A 773 -24.37 -23.02 -8.59
N VAL A 774 -23.98 -21.96 -7.87
CA VAL A 774 -22.59 -21.72 -7.47
C VAL A 774 -22.12 -22.77 -6.47
N VAL A 775 -22.93 -23.06 -5.44
CA VAL A 775 -22.62 -24.07 -4.43
C VAL A 775 -22.49 -25.46 -5.07
N SER A 776 -23.41 -25.83 -5.97
CA SER A 776 -23.31 -27.10 -6.69
C SER A 776 -22.03 -27.16 -7.55
N SER A 777 -21.72 -26.09 -8.27
CA SER A 777 -20.50 -26.02 -9.09
C SER A 777 -19.22 -26.11 -8.25
N LEU A 778 -19.15 -25.44 -7.09
CA LEU A 778 -18.01 -25.53 -6.18
C LEU A 778 -17.84 -26.96 -5.62
N ASN A 779 -18.93 -27.63 -5.29
CA ASN A 779 -18.88 -29.02 -4.84
C ASN A 779 -18.42 -29.99 -5.96
N GLU A 780 -18.83 -29.75 -7.20
CA GLU A 780 -18.32 -30.51 -8.36
C GLU A 780 -16.81 -30.36 -8.55
N HIS A 781 -16.26 -29.19 -8.17
CA HIS A 781 -14.81 -28.91 -8.17
C HIS A 781 -14.10 -29.35 -6.88
N HIS A 782 -14.76 -30.20 -6.07
CA HIS A 782 -14.21 -30.75 -4.82
C HIS A 782 -13.73 -29.66 -3.84
N ALA A 783 -14.56 -28.65 -3.60
CA ALA A 783 -14.33 -27.69 -2.55
C ALA A 783 -14.28 -28.39 -1.18
N LEU A 784 -13.30 -28.00 -0.34
CA LEU A 784 -13.16 -28.53 1.02
C LEU A 784 -14.17 -27.89 1.98
N THR A 785 -14.37 -26.59 1.83
CA THR A 785 -15.35 -25.81 2.61
C THR A 785 -16.14 -24.96 1.64
N VAL A 786 -17.41 -24.76 1.92
CA VAL A 786 -18.29 -23.84 1.18
C VAL A 786 -19.13 -23.13 2.22
N ASP A 787 -18.85 -21.85 2.42
CA ASP A 787 -19.50 -21.02 3.42
C ASP A 787 -20.32 -19.92 2.75
N LEU A 788 -21.59 -19.81 3.11
CA LEU A 788 -22.45 -18.72 2.68
C LEU A 788 -22.28 -17.55 3.66
N GLN A 789 -21.95 -16.39 3.12
CA GLN A 789 -21.79 -15.19 3.93
C GLN A 789 -23.15 -14.66 4.43
N GLU A 790 -23.14 -13.90 5.54
CA GLU A 790 -24.35 -13.35 6.16
C GLU A 790 -25.16 -12.42 5.25
N ASP A 791 -24.52 -11.87 4.20
CA ASP A 791 -25.18 -11.00 3.22
C ASP A 791 -26.16 -11.77 2.28
N GLY A 792 -26.14 -13.12 2.30
CA GLY A 792 -26.93 -13.97 1.44
C GLY A 792 -26.65 -13.79 -0.05
N ARG A 793 -25.51 -13.20 -0.43
CA ARG A 793 -25.12 -12.93 -1.83
C ARG A 793 -23.70 -13.35 -2.15
N SER A 794 -22.91 -13.71 -1.14
CA SER A 794 -21.52 -14.09 -1.28
C SER A 794 -21.30 -15.52 -0.80
N VAL A 795 -20.56 -16.30 -1.57
CA VAL A 795 -20.16 -17.69 -1.24
C VAL A 795 -18.64 -17.74 -1.21
N THR A 796 -18.09 -18.20 -0.09
CA THR A 796 -16.64 -18.43 0.07
C THR A 796 -16.37 -19.95 0.10
N ALA A 797 -15.36 -20.40 -0.64
CA ALA A 797 -14.98 -21.81 -0.69
C ALA A 797 -13.47 -21.96 -0.74
N VAL A 798 -12.96 -23.07 -0.20
CA VAL A 798 -11.53 -23.44 -0.32
C VAL A 798 -11.41 -24.62 -1.27
N VAL A 799 -10.67 -24.44 -2.36
CA VAL A 799 -10.53 -25.39 -3.45
C VAL A 799 -9.04 -25.62 -3.75
N ALA A 800 -8.63 -26.85 -4.05
CA ALA A 800 -7.27 -27.11 -4.52
C ALA A 800 -7.01 -26.41 -5.86
N MET A 801 -5.82 -25.81 -6.04
CA MET A 801 -5.46 -25.08 -7.25
C MET A 801 -5.69 -25.91 -8.52
N ARG A 802 -5.39 -27.20 -8.49
CA ARG A 802 -5.61 -28.12 -9.62
C ARG A 802 -7.06 -28.18 -10.11
N ASN A 803 -8.02 -27.93 -9.21
CA ASN A 803 -9.46 -27.96 -9.48
C ASN A 803 -10.02 -26.59 -9.80
N SER A 804 -9.30 -25.50 -9.47
CA SER A 804 -9.71 -24.11 -9.73
C SER A 804 -9.27 -23.58 -11.09
N ILE A 805 -8.34 -24.26 -11.79
CA ILE A 805 -7.89 -23.87 -13.13
C ILE A 805 -9.09 -23.93 -14.09
N ARG A 806 -9.34 -22.82 -14.84
CA ARG A 806 -10.50 -22.61 -15.73
C ARG A 806 -11.86 -22.48 -15.04
N TYR A 807 -11.94 -22.63 -13.72
CA TYR A 807 -13.21 -22.52 -12.97
C TYR A 807 -13.89 -21.16 -13.19
N THR A 808 -13.12 -20.08 -13.34
CA THR A 808 -13.65 -18.74 -13.62
C THR A 808 -14.52 -18.70 -14.90
N MET A 809 -14.09 -19.39 -15.95
CA MET A 809 -14.85 -19.46 -17.21
C MET A 809 -16.11 -20.32 -17.08
N GLU A 810 -16.02 -21.41 -16.33
CA GLU A 810 -17.14 -22.33 -16.10
C GLU A 810 -18.20 -21.68 -15.21
N LEU A 811 -17.78 -20.98 -14.16
CA LEU A 811 -18.65 -20.21 -13.29
C LEU A 811 -19.39 -19.10 -14.04
N ARG A 812 -18.70 -18.33 -14.86
CA ARG A 812 -19.33 -17.27 -15.69
C ARG A 812 -20.41 -17.83 -16.60
N LYS A 813 -20.22 -19.02 -17.14
CA LYS A 813 -21.25 -19.73 -17.93
C LYS A 813 -22.44 -20.13 -17.07
N ALA A 814 -22.20 -20.70 -15.88
CA ALA A 814 -23.23 -21.16 -14.95
C ALA A 814 -24.15 -20.03 -14.45
N VAL A 815 -23.59 -18.83 -14.25
CA VAL A 815 -24.31 -17.63 -13.78
C VAL A 815 -24.57 -16.58 -14.87
N LYS A 816 -24.46 -16.95 -16.15
CA LYS A 816 -24.73 -16.09 -17.30
C LYS A 816 -23.95 -14.76 -17.30
N GLY A 817 -22.74 -14.77 -16.78
CA GLY A 817 -21.89 -13.59 -16.70
C GLY A 817 -22.14 -12.64 -15.52
N HIS A 818 -23.10 -12.94 -14.64
CA HIS A 818 -23.51 -12.05 -13.54
C HIS A 818 -22.78 -12.25 -12.22
N ALA A 819 -21.70 -13.05 -12.16
CA ALA A 819 -20.92 -13.25 -10.94
C ALA A 819 -19.55 -12.60 -11.03
N ASN A 820 -19.14 -11.99 -9.92
CA ASN A 820 -17.77 -11.59 -9.69
C ASN A 820 -17.10 -12.65 -8.83
N MET A 821 -15.99 -13.21 -9.32
CA MET A 821 -15.22 -14.23 -8.63
C MET A 821 -13.84 -13.71 -8.27
N PHE A 822 -13.44 -13.96 -7.04
CA PHE A 822 -12.10 -13.65 -6.54
C PHE A 822 -11.44 -14.94 -6.09
N VAL A 823 -10.18 -15.11 -6.46
CA VAL A 823 -9.39 -16.28 -6.10
C VAL A 823 -8.09 -15.78 -5.47
N LYS A 824 -7.81 -16.19 -4.25
CA LYS A 824 -6.55 -15.90 -3.58
C LYS A 824 -5.95 -17.16 -3.01
N LEU A 825 -4.62 -17.20 -2.90
CA LEU A 825 -3.93 -18.28 -2.22
C LEU A 825 -4.29 -18.23 -0.73
N HIS A 826 -4.86 -19.34 -0.21
CA HIS A 826 -5.29 -19.47 1.18
C HIS A 826 -4.18 -20.05 2.05
N ASN A 827 -3.74 -21.27 1.75
CA ASN A 827 -2.66 -21.98 2.43
C ASN A 827 -2.08 -23.08 1.53
N TYR A 828 -1.17 -23.87 2.06
CA TYR A 828 -0.67 -25.08 1.43
C TYR A 828 -1.17 -26.30 2.23
N ARG A 829 -1.62 -27.35 1.52
CA ARG A 829 -2.08 -28.60 2.12
C ARG A 829 -1.26 -29.79 1.66
N VAL A 830 -1.03 -30.72 2.58
CA VAL A 830 -0.36 -32.00 2.28
C VAL A 830 -1.21 -32.85 1.33
N VAL A 831 -0.63 -33.34 0.24
CA VAL A 831 -1.28 -34.31 -0.65
C VAL A 831 -1.23 -35.69 -0.01
N GLU A 832 -2.36 -36.15 0.52
CA GLU A 832 -2.45 -37.44 1.24
C GLU A 832 -2.73 -38.63 0.31
N GLU A 833 -3.54 -38.43 -0.74
CA GLU A 833 -3.93 -39.49 -1.65
C GLU A 833 -2.76 -39.96 -2.51
N LYS A 834 -2.29 -41.20 -2.29
CA LYS A 834 -1.18 -41.79 -3.07
C LYS A 834 -1.43 -41.79 -4.59
N ALA A 835 -2.68 -41.98 -5.01
CA ALA A 835 -3.04 -41.95 -6.43
C ALA A 835 -2.85 -40.55 -7.05
N VAL A 836 -3.24 -39.51 -6.30
CA VAL A 836 -3.06 -38.10 -6.69
C VAL A 836 -1.58 -37.74 -6.69
N LEU A 837 -0.85 -38.10 -5.63
CA LEU A 837 0.59 -37.89 -5.53
C LEU A 837 1.33 -38.50 -6.72
N THR A 838 1.07 -39.80 -7.04
CA THR A 838 1.69 -40.45 -8.17
C THR A 838 1.37 -39.77 -9.48
N ARG A 839 0.13 -39.32 -9.68
CA ARG A 839 -0.28 -38.58 -10.88
C ARG A 839 0.42 -37.23 -10.99
N ILE A 840 0.61 -36.51 -9.87
CA ILE A 840 1.35 -35.24 -9.84
C ILE A 840 2.82 -35.47 -10.18
N LEU A 841 3.47 -36.47 -9.57
CA LEU A 841 4.87 -36.80 -9.81
C LEU A 841 5.13 -37.26 -11.27
N LYS A 842 4.18 -37.99 -11.87
CA LYS A 842 4.22 -38.34 -13.31
C LYS A 842 4.09 -37.09 -14.20
N ASN A 843 3.19 -36.17 -13.87
CA ASN A 843 3.02 -34.93 -14.62
C ASN A 843 4.27 -34.01 -14.53
N LEU A 844 5.00 -34.08 -13.42
CA LEU A 844 6.27 -33.40 -13.22
C LEU A 844 7.47 -34.12 -13.88
N GLY A 845 7.26 -35.32 -14.42
CA GLY A 845 8.31 -36.10 -15.07
C GLY A 845 9.31 -36.77 -14.12
N ILE A 846 8.97 -36.89 -12.83
CA ILE A 846 9.84 -37.41 -11.76
C ILE A 846 9.71 -38.97 -11.66
N VAL A 847 8.51 -39.46 -11.90
CA VAL A 847 8.20 -40.92 -11.90
C VAL A 847 7.62 -41.31 -13.24
N ASN A 848 8.08 -42.43 -13.81
CA ASN A 848 7.61 -42.98 -15.11
C ASN A 848 6.20 -43.59 -15.02
#